data_23f9a283f0e0e50825c0dd82fde7c7ae
#
_entry.id   23f9a283f0e0e50825c0dd82fde7c7ae
#
_cell.length_a   1.000
_cell.length_b   1.000
_cell.length_c   1.000
_cell.angle_alpha   90.00
_cell.angle_beta   90.00
_cell.angle_gamma   90.00
#
_symmetry.space_group_name_H-M   'P 1'
#
loop_
_entity.id
_entity.type
_entity.pdbx_description
1 polymer ?
#
loop_
_entity_poly.entity_id
_entity_poly.type
_entity_poly.pdbx_seq_one_letter_code
_entity_poly.pdbx_strand_id
1 'polypeptide(L)'
;MFFESKVDVRFVKRLLCGASLGALAAVMPGQAQAQEDVEQVTVTATGTSIRGIAPVGTNLVSVDASTIKATGAITTEEILGQIPQLANTFNSQAVSPTAINIGGVRPSIRYNPAQTILGAASTLLLLDGHTMVGISGLATTPDAGLIPTIVLRQVDVLPDGASSIYGANAIAGVINFVTRETYQGFQANVSVGVADGYSAFNTSMMAGTDWGSGGAYLAFEHKENTYLMARDRSYTKMDLTGIGGRDSRGTSCDLANISAGGQNYALTSNAVSTTPGSLKAAASGPYGALNPTTNAGSLNRCDTNSYSSLFPREEQNSFFGQFHQRIMPGVDFSMKFLWSTRLDSAINPELSATNVAIDTTNPYFQSINGETTQNVSFAFGPFWGSQSVTDYNNVQEFLITPKLTVDLPFGDWQATALFNYGRSNSTGFNRSVNTALLAQSMRRVTVAGVLSPALVASPSLSGNAVDPYNLTAGNPLLIDNILNTGSYGKAIQHQIQYGASANGTLFELPGGAVKGAIGGQWAFEDYVANWNTNWPIGSVAGPAAPGAQMAIARPHRIINSGFAEINVPIVGKDNELPFVHALSFNASGRLDGYSDFGNTANYKLGISYEPFAALTIRATNGTSFDAPSLADTAAPDTRFTYTPQRTAANTNVPAGTSAADALRPSISTPGGNPQLGPETGRTWSIGGDFHPTTEFGIDLSGIEISVTAFHTKFEHQQGLILNNPGVLFSGSYNQYYILNPTLAQVQARYPTNFNANGSANVATTGFPGPDLASAFNTPGVNQPYILYDLRRNNLGEALIEGLDFAFNYTTNIEDFGSLSAGFSATVNTTNTNTPAPGLAAINLVQYSVPLSAATAFVGATVGPVSGRITVQYSPGFNVSPVLNQALSLYGQKRIESFHPVNLFVSYDLSGLAPWLSESEISVTMNNVADDSPPIYLSGGAQKPNNGGAYIVASGSTLGRYTVMSLRKQF
;
A
#
# COMPACT_ATOMS: atom_id res chain seq x y z
N MET A 1 24.85 19.13 25.06
CA MET A 1 25.17 17.72 25.14
C MET A 1 25.40 17.25 23.73
N PHE A 2 26.62 16.87 23.38
CA PHE A 2 27.13 16.80 22.02
C PHE A 2 26.58 15.61 21.25
N PHE A 3 26.19 15.87 19.99
CA PHE A 3 25.84 14.89 18.97
C PHE A 3 27.05 14.03 18.60
N GLU A 4 27.10 12.77 19.02
CA GLU A 4 27.88 11.74 18.33
C GLU A 4 26.92 10.88 17.48
N SER A 5 26.51 11.41 16.34
CA SER A 5 25.97 10.57 15.26
C SER A 5 27.16 10.00 14.50
N LYS A 6 27.33 8.69 14.49
CA LYS A 6 28.23 8.01 13.57
C LYS A 6 27.70 8.18 12.15
N VAL A 7 28.11 9.25 11.49
CA VAL A 7 27.87 9.45 10.06
C VAL A 7 28.63 8.35 9.32
N ASP A 8 27.92 7.50 8.56
CA ASP A 8 28.56 6.47 7.74
C ASP A 8 29.47 7.14 6.71
N VAL A 9 30.77 6.79 6.75
CA VAL A 9 31.81 7.34 5.87
C VAL A 9 31.50 7.09 4.38
N ARG A 10 30.67 6.11 4.06
CA ARG A 10 30.17 5.86 2.70
C ARG A 10 29.22 6.96 2.24
N PHE A 11 28.42 7.51 3.15
CA PHE A 11 27.49 8.62 2.90
C PHE A 11 28.24 9.92 2.56
N VAL A 12 29.29 10.23 3.31
CA VAL A 12 30.15 11.41 3.04
C VAL A 12 30.89 11.30 1.70
N LYS A 13 31.33 10.08 1.31
CA LYS A 13 31.93 9.84 -0.01
C LYS A 13 30.96 10.05 -1.17
N ARG A 14 29.68 9.74 -1.00
CA ARG A 14 28.64 9.94 -2.03
C ARG A 14 28.24 11.42 -2.14
N LEU A 15 28.22 12.15 -1.05
CA LEU A 15 28.07 13.62 -1.04
C LEU A 15 29.15 14.31 -1.88
N LEU A 16 30.41 13.82 -1.77
CA LEU A 16 31.53 14.32 -2.57
C LEU A 16 31.43 13.91 -4.06
N CYS A 17 30.87 12.75 -4.38
CA CYS A 17 30.57 12.34 -5.76
C CYS A 17 29.42 13.12 -6.37
N GLY A 18 28.36 13.43 -5.60
CA GLY A 18 27.26 14.30 -6.04
C GLY A 18 27.74 15.74 -6.32
N ALA A 19 28.61 16.27 -5.48
CA ALA A 19 29.22 17.60 -5.68
C ALA A 19 30.15 17.64 -6.92
N SER A 20 30.81 16.51 -7.26
CA SER A 20 31.68 16.44 -8.46
C SER A 20 30.89 16.31 -9.77
N LEU A 21 29.67 15.71 -9.76
CA LEU A 21 28.76 15.70 -10.89
C LEU A 21 28.13 17.09 -11.13
N GLY A 22 27.81 17.86 -10.06
CA GLY A 22 27.42 19.25 -10.16
C GLY A 22 28.50 20.17 -10.72
N ALA A 23 29.76 19.86 -10.46
CA ALA A 23 30.90 20.62 -10.99
C ALA A 23 31.18 20.35 -12.49
N LEU A 24 30.83 19.17 -13.00
CA LEU A 24 30.95 18.85 -14.44
C LEU A 24 29.87 19.54 -15.28
N ALA A 25 28.71 19.85 -14.73
CA ALA A 25 27.63 20.58 -15.39
C ALA A 25 27.92 22.09 -15.57
N ALA A 26 28.89 22.63 -14.80
CA ALA A 26 29.26 24.05 -14.83
C ALA A 26 30.13 24.45 -16.05
N VAL A 27 30.39 23.56 -16.99
CA VAL A 27 31.30 23.82 -18.12
C VAL A 27 30.58 23.99 -19.46
N MET A 28 29.24 24.09 -19.46
CA MET A 28 28.51 24.40 -20.70
C MET A 28 28.19 25.90 -20.78
N PRO A 29 28.82 26.67 -21.71
CA PRO A 29 28.47 28.08 -21.93
C PRO A 29 27.27 28.14 -22.88
N GLY A 30 26.10 28.41 -22.35
CA GLY A 30 24.90 28.68 -23.13
C GLY A 30 23.97 29.53 -22.25
N GLN A 31 23.88 30.82 -22.49
CA GLN A 31 22.84 31.67 -21.92
C GLN A 31 21.50 31.29 -22.54
N ALA A 32 20.81 30.34 -21.94
CA ALA A 32 19.37 30.18 -22.15
C ALA A 32 18.69 30.86 -20.96
N GLN A 33 18.04 31.97 -21.16
CA GLN A 33 17.08 32.50 -20.20
C GLN A 33 15.92 31.52 -20.17
N ALA A 34 15.75 30.82 -19.06
CA ALA A 34 14.56 30.04 -18.79
C ALA A 34 13.41 31.03 -18.57
N GLN A 35 12.65 31.27 -19.62
CA GLN A 35 11.38 31.94 -19.54
C GLN A 35 10.36 30.85 -19.16
N GLU A 36 9.75 30.97 -17.99
CA GLU A 36 8.48 30.26 -17.73
C GLU A 36 7.43 30.85 -18.67
N ASP A 37 7.44 30.41 -19.92
CA ASP A 37 6.32 30.66 -20.81
C ASP A 37 5.15 29.81 -20.30
N VAL A 38 4.20 30.50 -19.68
CA VAL A 38 2.83 30.00 -19.49
C VAL A 38 2.19 29.92 -20.89
N GLU A 39 2.67 29.00 -21.72
CA GLU A 39 1.90 28.57 -22.87
C GLU A 39 0.70 27.81 -22.31
N GLN A 40 -0.47 28.41 -22.43
CA GLN A 40 -1.75 27.72 -22.23
C GLN A 40 -1.87 26.59 -23.26
N VAL A 41 -1.14 25.52 -23.05
CA VAL A 41 -1.44 24.27 -23.73
C VAL A 41 -2.81 23.86 -23.20
N THR A 42 -3.80 23.90 -24.06
CA THR A 42 -5.20 23.57 -23.71
C THR A 42 -5.30 22.05 -23.48
N VAL A 43 -4.78 21.60 -22.37
CA VAL A 43 -4.84 20.20 -21.92
C VAL A 43 -6.27 19.90 -21.48
N THR A 44 -6.74 18.70 -21.74
CA THR A 44 -8.00 18.22 -21.19
C THR A 44 -7.85 18.11 -19.68
N ALA A 45 -8.70 18.84 -18.95
CA ALA A 45 -8.66 18.84 -17.49
C ALA A 45 -9.02 17.43 -16.92
N THR A 46 -8.46 17.09 -15.77
CA THR A 46 -8.84 15.87 -15.07
C THR A 46 -10.34 15.88 -14.75
N GLY A 47 -11.04 14.81 -15.12
CA GLY A 47 -12.49 14.66 -14.89
C GLY A 47 -13.40 15.04 -16.06
N THR A 48 -12.86 15.37 -17.24
CA THR A 48 -13.62 15.60 -18.49
C THR A 48 -12.85 15.06 -19.69
N SER A 49 -13.57 14.73 -20.76
CA SER A 49 -13.01 14.36 -22.07
C SER A 49 -13.06 15.52 -23.07
N ILE A 50 -13.58 16.67 -22.68
CA ILE A 50 -13.75 17.84 -23.53
C ILE A 50 -12.62 18.84 -23.25
N ARG A 51 -11.88 19.21 -24.30
CA ARG A 51 -10.78 20.16 -24.22
C ARG A 51 -11.28 21.57 -23.90
N GLY A 52 -10.55 22.28 -23.00
CA GLY A 52 -10.80 23.70 -22.66
C GLY A 52 -12.04 23.93 -21.82
N ILE A 53 -12.54 22.88 -21.15
CA ILE A 53 -13.63 22.98 -20.17
C ILE A 53 -13.14 22.38 -18.85
N ALA A 54 -13.34 23.11 -17.75
CA ALA A 54 -13.19 22.57 -16.42
C ALA A 54 -14.26 21.51 -16.13
N PRO A 55 -14.01 20.50 -15.31
CA PRO A 55 -15.03 19.50 -14.96
C PRO A 55 -16.20 20.18 -14.25
N VAL A 56 -17.37 20.09 -14.87
CA VAL A 56 -18.60 20.76 -14.39
C VAL A 56 -19.20 20.01 -13.22
N GLY A 57 -19.50 20.75 -12.15
CA GLY A 57 -20.15 20.23 -10.96
C GLY A 57 -19.23 19.44 -10.01
N THR A 58 -18.01 19.16 -10.39
CA THR A 58 -17.08 18.29 -9.63
C THR A 58 -16.07 19.10 -8.81
N ASN A 59 -15.74 18.63 -7.63
CA ASN A 59 -14.63 19.14 -6.83
C ASN A 59 -13.31 18.58 -7.37
N LEU A 60 -12.46 19.42 -7.93
CA LEU A 60 -11.09 19.05 -8.33
C LEU A 60 -10.12 19.73 -7.37
N VAL A 61 -9.35 18.93 -6.65
CA VAL A 61 -8.26 19.40 -5.78
C VAL A 61 -6.96 19.28 -6.55
N SER A 62 -6.33 20.41 -6.89
CA SER A 62 -5.06 20.44 -7.60
C SER A 62 -3.96 20.99 -6.70
N VAL A 63 -2.84 20.29 -6.64
CA VAL A 63 -1.61 20.72 -5.94
C VAL A 63 -0.54 20.95 -6.99
N ASP A 64 -0.25 22.21 -7.24
CA ASP A 64 0.71 22.62 -8.27
C ASP A 64 2.17 22.51 -7.81
N ALA A 65 3.12 22.66 -8.75
CA ALA A 65 4.56 22.56 -8.48
C ALA A 65 5.04 23.59 -7.46
N SER A 66 4.42 24.78 -7.38
CA SER A 66 4.80 25.82 -6.40
C SER A 66 4.40 25.40 -4.99
N THR A 67 3.22 24.84 -4.84
CA THR A 67 2.72 24.28 -3.58
C THR A 67 3.55 23.07 -3.17
N ILE A 68 3.85 22.14 -4.10
CA ILE A 68 4.73 20.97 -3.84
C ILE A 68 6.08 21.47 -3.31
N LYS A 69 6.70 22.45 -3.99
CA LYS A 69 7.96 23.05 -3.56
C LYS A 69 7.86 23.66 -2.16
N ALA A 70 6.80 24.44 -1.88
CA ALA A 70 6.59 25.11 -0.59
C ALA A 70 6.35 24.13 0.58
N THR A 71 6.02 22.88 0.34
CA THR A 71 5.95 21.85 1.37
C THR A 71 7.31 21.21 1.68
N GLY A 72 8.29 21.38 0.78
CA GLY A 72 9.59 20.73 0.86
C GLY A 72 9.54 19.22 0.68
N ALA A 73 8.44 18.69 0.13
CA ALA A 73 8.28 17.26 -0.16
C ALA A 73 9.30 16.82 -1.23
N ILE A 74 10.01 15.72 -0.95
CA ILE A 74 11.01 15.14 -1.86
C ILE A 74 10.55 13.78 -2.43
N THR A 75 9.43 13.26 -1.96
CA THR A 75 8.82 12.02 -2.46
C THR A 75 7.36 12.24 -2.82
N THR A 76 6.83 11.42 -3.74
CA THR A 76 5.41 11.44 -4.12
C THR A 76 4.51 11.16 -2.92
N GLU A 77 4.95 10.30 -1.99
CA GLU A 77 4.23 10.01 -0.77
C GLU A 77 4.08 11.23 0.14
N GLU A 78 5.16 12.00 0.32
CA GLU A 78 5.12 13.24 1.10
C GLU A 78 4.19 14.28 0.46
N ILE A 79 4.13 14.34 -0.88
CA ILE A 79 3.20 15.21 -1.61
C ILE A 79 1.75 14.79 -1.30
N LEU A 80 1.43 13.50 -1.46
CA LEU A 80 0.08 12.99 -1.23
C LEU A 80 -0.35 13.13 0.24
N GLY A 81 0.58 13.01 1.17
CA GLY A 81 0.33 13.18 2.61
C GLY A 81 -0.06 14.61 3.02
N GLN A 82 0.12 15.61 2.15
CA GLN A 82 -0.34 16.98 2.39
C GLN A 82 -1.82 17.21 2.05
N ILE A 83 -2.45 16.25 1.34
CA ILE A 83 -3.81 16.36 0.84
C ILE A 83 -4.77 15.67 1.84
N PRO A 84 -5.63 16.39 2.56
CA PRO A 84 -6.48 15.79 3.60
C PRO A 84 -7.39 14.66 3.10
N GLN A 85 -7.85 14.73 1.84
CA GLN A 85 -8.63 13.67 1.20
C GLN A 85 -7.86 12.34 1.10
N LEU A 86 -6.51 12.40 1.18
CA LEU A 86 -5.57 11.27 1.08
C LEU A 86 -4.80 11.03 2.38
N ALA A 87 -5.13 11.71 3.47
CA ALA A 87 -4.36 11.73 4.72
C ALA A 87 -4.17 10.34 5.36
N ASN A 88 -5.00 9.37 5.01
CA ASN A 88 -4.87 7.99 5.41
C ASN A 88 -4.29 7.12 4.29
N THR A 89 -3.39 7.70 3.50
CA THR A 89 -2.64 6.98 2.47
C THR A 89 -1.97 5.77 3.10
N PHE A 90 -2.17 4.63 2.49
CA PHE A 90 -1.49 3.42 2.92
C PHE A 90 0.00 3.56 2.64
N ASN A 91 0.77 3.84 3.70
CA ASN A 91 2.20 4.03 3.61
C ASN A 91 2.88 2.67 3.48
N SER A 92 3.46 2.40 2.32
CA SER A 92 4.16 1.16 2.02
C SER A 92 5.43 0.97 2.85
N GLN A 93 6.09 2.07 3.20
CA GLN A 93 7.35 2.01 3.93
C GLN A 93 7.18 1.49 5.34
N ALA A 94 5.99 1.66 5.92
CA ALA A 94 5.69 1.13 7.25
C ALA A 94 5.21 -0.33 7.24
N VAL A 95 5.12 -0.98 6.09
CA VAL A 95 4.69 -2.37 5.96
C VAL A 95 5.88 -3.22 5.54
N SER A 96 6.18 -4.27 6.31
CA SER A 96 7.23 -5.25 5.94
C SER A 96 6.97 -5.78 4.55
N PRO A 97 7.93 -5.66 3.65
CA PRO A 97 7.83 -6.32 2.38
C PRO A 97 7.67 -7.82 2.63
N THR A 98 6.57 -8.37 2.18
CA THR A 98 6.39 -9.81 2.08
C THR A 98 6.55 -10.19 0.61
N ALA A 99 6.94 -11.42 0.32
CA ALA A 99 7.14 -11.85 -1.06
C ALA A 99 5.87 -11.71 -1.93
N ILE A 100 4.68 -11.54 -1.34
CA ILE A 100 3.41 -11.26 -2.04
C ILE A 100 3.09 -9.77 -2.02
N ASN A 101 3.39 -9.12 -0.90
CA ASN A 101 2.97 -7.76 -0.64
C ASN A 101 4.17 -6.83 -0.79
N ILE A 102 4.36 -6.37 -1.99
CA ILE A 102 5.41 -5.43 -2.33
C ILE A 102 4.94 -4.06 -1.86
N GLY A 103 5.75 -3.41 -1.06
CA GLY A 103 5.54 -2.04 -0.66
C GLY A 103 5.28 -1.15 -1.88
N GLY A 104 4.38 -0.19 -1.78
CA GLY A 104 4.07 0.77 -2.84
C GLY A 104 3.17 1.86 -2.28
N VAL A 105 3.27 3.08 -2.80
CA VAL A 105 2.41 4.20 -2.40
C VAL A 105 1.02 3.99 -2.97
N ARG A 106 0.07 3.65 -2.13
CA ARG A 106 -1.31 3.30 -2.47
C ARG A 106 -2.28 4.28 -1.82
N PRO A 107 -2.53 5.42 -2.44
CA PRO A 107 -3.44 6.41 -1.88
C PRO A 107 -4.88 5.91 -1.87
N SER A 108 -5.59 6.24 -0.79
CA SER A 108 -7.02 5.96 -0.62
C SER A 108 -7.78 7.25 -0.41
N ILE A 109 -8.72 7.55 -1.31
CA ILE A 109 -9.55 8.74 -1.20
C ILE A 109 -10.60 8.52 -0.10
N ARG A 110 -10.66 9.46 0.86
CA ARG A 110 -11.64 9.52 1.96
C ARG A 110 -11.75 8.23 2.78
N TYR A 111 -10.67 7.46 2.84
CA TYR A 111 -10.60 6.18 3.56
C TYR A 111 -11.74 5.21 3.19
N ASN A 112 -11.66 4.64 2.01
CA ASN A 112 -12.58 3.59 1.63
C ASN A 112 -12.29 2.29 2.41
N PRO A 113 -13.25 1.77 3.21
CA PRO A 113 -13.04 0.55 3.99
C PRO A 113 -12.90 -0.72 3.13
N ALA A 114 -13.28 -0.67 1.85
CA ALA A 114 -13.06 -1.76 0.90
C ALA A 114 -11.59 -1.89 0.48
N GLN A 115 -10.80 -0.82 0.59
CA GLN A 115 -9.39 -0.84 0.25
C GLN A 115 -8.59 -1.54 1.35
N THR A 116 -8.42 -2.84 1.25
CA THR A 116 -7.54 -3.62 2.13
C THR A 116 -6.17 -3.78 1.49
N ILE A 117 -5.15 -4.18 2.29
CA ILE A 117 -3.80 -4.52 1.80
C ILE A 117 -3.83 -5.54 0.65
N LEU A 118 -4.85 -6.37 0.63
CA LEU A 118 -5.05 -7.47 -0.33
C LEU A 118 -6.24 -7.23 -1.26
N GLY A 119 -6.88 -6.05 -1.21
CA GLY A 119 -8.11 -5.73 -1.94
C GLY A 119 -7.89 -5.03 -3.26
N ALA A 120 -8.98 -4.87 -4.00
CA ALA A 120 -9.04 -4.13 -5.24
C ALA A 120 -8.69 -2.64 -5.03
N ALA A 121 -8.16 -2.00 -6.08
CA ALA A 121 -7.85 -0.58 -6.06
C ALA A 121 -9.11 0.24 -6.25
N SER A 122 -9.65 0.82 -5.20
CA SER A 122 -10.82 1.69 -5.30
C SER A 122 -10.50 3.12 -5.78
N THR A 123 -9.22 3.49 -5.86
CA THR A 123 -8.72 4.78 -6.33
C THR A 123 -7.89 4.57 -7.58
N LEU A 124 -8.30 5.18 -8.69
CA LEU A 124 -7.59 5.09 -9.96
C LEU A 124 -6.40 6.03 -9.98
N LEU A 125 -5.21 5.50 -10.28
CA LEU A 125 -3.99 6.29 -10.48
C LEU A 125 -3.72 6.47 -11.96
N LEU A 126 -3.49 7.72 -12.37
CA LEU A 126 -3.17 8.09 -13.75
C LEU A 126 -1.85 8.86 -13.81
N LEU A 127 -1.11 8.66 -14.88
CA LEU A 127 -0.02 9.52 -15.31
C LEU A 127 -0.45 10.23 -16.60
N ASP A 128 -0.65 11.55 -16.55
CA ASP A 128 -1.15 12.37 -17.68
C ASP A 128 -2.44 11.82 -18.32
N GLY A 129 -3.37 11.34 -17.49
CA GLY A 129 -4.64 10.77 -17.92
C GLY A 129 -4.57 9.31 -18.42
N HIS A 130 -3.40 8.67 -18.38
CA HIS A 130 -3.19 7.28 -18.78
C HIS A 130 -3.08 6.36 -17.58
N THR A 131 -3.71 5.19 -17.65
CA THR A 131 -3.66 4.20 -16.58
C THR A 131 -2.25 3.63 -16.43
N MET A 132 -1.79 3.54 -15.19
CA MET A 132 -0.55 2.87 -14.83
C MET A 132 -0.80 1.38 -14.62
N VAL A 133 0.24 0.56 -14.86
CA VAL A 133 0.15 -0.89 -14.65
C VAL A 133 0.25 -1.23 -13.17
N GLY A 134 -0.52 -2.21 -12.72
CA GLY A 134 -0.47 -2.66 -11.33
C GLY A 134 0.84 -3.35 -10.97
N ILE A 135 1.24 -3.27 -9.71
CA ILE A 135 2.42 -3.95 -9.17
C ILE A 135 2.02 -5.02 -8.15
N SER A 136 2.99 -5.78 -7.68
CA SER A 136 2.89 -6.80 -6.61
C SER A 136 2.34 -8.17 -7.03
N GLY A 137 2.43 -9.11 -6.08
CA GLY A 137 1.96 -10.47 -6.25
C GLY A 137 0.45 -10.64 -6.41
N LEU A 138 -0.33 -9.59 -6.14
CA LEU A 138 -1.77 -9.55 -6.36
C LEU A 138 -2.16 -8.61 -7.52
N ALA A 139 -1.20 -7.83 -8.03
CA ALA A 139 -1.27 -7.00 -9.22
C ALA A 139 -2.49 -6.08 -9.29
N THR A 140 -2.88 -5.53 -8.18
CA THR A 140 -4.15 -4.82 -8.09
C THR A 140 -4.03 -3.31 -8.17
N THR A 141 -2.90 -2.74 -7.75
CA THR A 141 -2.73 -1.30 -7.67
C THR A 141 -1.42 -0.84 -8.27
N PRO A 142 -1.41 0.24 -9.06
CA PRO A 142 -0.20 0.94 -9.44
C PRO A 142 0.51 1.56 -8.22
N ASP A 143 1.76 1.95 -8.41
CA ASP A 143 2.58 2.58 -7.39
C ASP A 143 2.94 4.01 -7.78
N ALA A 144 2.33 4.97 -7.11
CA ALA A 144 2.62 6.39 -7.31
C ALA A 144 4.07 6.78 -6.94
N GLY A 145 4.71 6.00 -6.04
CA GLY A 145 6.09 6.25 -5.61
C GLY A 145 7.14 6.07 -6.71
N LEU A 146 6.79 5.40 -7.81
CA LEU A 146 7.71 5.17 -8.93
C LEU A 146 7.84 6.38 -9.88
N ILE A 147 6.98 7.40 -9.75
CA ILE A 147 7.01 8.60 -10.58
C ILE A 147 8.06 9.58 -10.04
N PRO A 148 9.04 10.03 -10.87
CA PRO A 148 10.03 11.02 -10.42
C PRO A 148 9.37 12.37 -10.12
N THR A 149 9.67 12.93 -8.96
CA THR A 149 9.03 14.18 -8.50
C THR A 149 9.40 15.39 -9.34
N ILE A 150 10.61 15.42 -9.92
CA ILE A 150 11.13 16.55 -10.72
C ILE A 150 10.30 16.83 -11.99
N VAL A 151 9.59 15.81 -12.53
CA VAL A 151 8.79 15.97 -13.75
C VAL A 151 7.38 16.45 -13.49
N LEU A 152 6.92 16.46 -12.23
CA LEU A 152 5.55 16.82 -11.88
C LEU A 152 5.33 18.34 -12.05
N ARG A 153 4.26 18.68 -12.75
CA ARG A 153 3.69 20.02 -12.82
C ARG A 153 2.63 20.20 -11.75
N GLN A 154 1.78 19.21 -11.57
CA GLN A 154 0.73 19.19 -10.56
C GLN A 154 0.25 17.78 -10.26
N VAL A 155 -0.44 17.61 -9.15
CA VAL A 155 -1.19 16.41 -8.80
C VAL A 155 -2.66 16.79 -8.64
N ASP A 156 -3.51 16.17 -9.44
CA ASP A 156 -4.96 16.37 -9.43
C ASP A 156 -5.64 15.24 -8.68
N VAL A 157 -6.50 15.58 -7.74
CA VAL A 157 -7.34 14.63 -7.00
C VAL A 157 -8.80 14.93 -7.28
N LEU A 158 -9.48 13.97 -7.89
CA LEU A 158 -10.91 13.98 -8.15
C LEU A 158 -11.58 13.05 -7.14
N PRO A 159 -12.13 13.56 -6.03
CA PRO A 159 -12.59 12.71 -4.92
C PRO A 159 -14.03 12.20 -5.09
N ASP A 160 -14.51 12.13 -6.32
CA ASP A 160 -15.84 11.61 -6.69
C ASP A 160 -15.70 10.47 -7.70
N GLY A 161 -16.67 9.55 -7.74
CA GLY A 161 -16.70 8.48 -8.72
C GLY A 161 -16.60 9.01 -10.15
N ALA A 162 -15.73 8.41 -10.98
CA ALA A 162 -15.39 8.90 -12.30
C ALA A 162 -15.37 7.81 -13.38
N SER A 163 -16.07 6.69 -13.16
CA SER A 163 -16.07 5.58 -14.13
C SER A 163 -16.77 5.91 -15.45
N SER A 164 -17.60 6.95 -15.50
CA SER A 164 -18.19 7.44 -16.76
C SER A 164 -17.17 8.05 -17.72
N ILE A 165 -15.98 8.42 -17.23
CA ILE A 165 -14.88 8.96 -18.05
C ILE A 165 -13.75 7.93 -18.15
N TYR A 166 -13.28 7.39 -17.01
CA TYR A 166 -12.05 6.61 -16.94
C TYR A 166 -12.27 5.08 -16.89
N GLY A 167 -13.51 4.60 -16.68
CA GLY A 167 -13.82 3.18 -16.55
C GLY A 167 -13.57 2.64 -15.14
N ALA A 168 -13.06 1.40 -15.06
CA ALA A 168 -12.87 0.70 -13.80
C ALA A 168 -11.91 1.41 -12.83
N ASN A 169 -11.99 1.01 -11.56
CA ASN A 169 -11.12 1.39 -10.45
C ASN A 169 -11.22 2.89 -10.05
N ALA A 170 -12.12 3.65 -10.70
CA ALA A 170 -12.43 5.04 -10.34
C ALA A 170 -13.67 5.14 -9.42
N ILE A 171 -13.89 4.14 -8.55
CA ILE A 171 -15.08 4.06 -7.70
C ILE A 171 -15.05 5.07 -6.55
N ALA A 172 -13.89 5.26 -5.90
CA ALA A 172 -13.70 6.28 -4.87
C ALA A 172 -13.20 7.61 -5.45
N GLY A 173 -12.65 7.58 -6.68
CA GLY A 173 -12.13 8.74 -7.37
C GLY A 173 -10.85 8.48 -8.14
N VAL A 174 -10.20 9.55 -8.57
CA VAL A 174 -9.02 9.53 -9.44
C VAL A 174 -7.91 10.41 -8.86
N ILE A 175 -6.67 9.97 -8.96
CA ILE A 175 -5.48 10.78 -8.75
C ILE A 175 -4.71 10.78 -10.06
N ASN A 176 -4.50 11.95 -10.64
CA ASN A 176 -3.79 12.14 -11.89
C ASN A 176 -2.49 12.92 -11.62
N PHE A 177 -1.37 12.29 -11.90
CA PHE A 177 -0.05 12.92 -11.86
C PHE A 177 0.21 13.57 -13.20
N VAL A 178 0.19 14.91 -13.23
CA VAL A 178 0.36 15.68 -14.45
C VAL A 178 1.81 16.12 -14.56
N THR A 179 2.48 15.70 -15.64
CA THR A 179 3.88 16.03 -15.90
C THR A 179 4.01 17.34 -16.70
N ARG A 180 5.20 17.89 -16.73
CA ARG A 180 5.52 19.04 -17.59
C ARG A 180 5.39 18.64 -19.05
N GLU A 181 4.74 19.47 -19.86
CA GLU A 181 4.59 19.23 -21.29
C GLU A 181 5.86 19.57 -22.06
N THR A 182 6.57 20.62 -21.65
CA THR A 182 7.83 21.10 -22.23
C THR A 182 8.82 21.41 -21.12
N TYR A 183 10.08 21.39 -21.47
CA TYR A 183 11.15 21.88 -20.61
C TYR A 183 12.33 22.32 -21.44
N GLN A 184 12.87 23.51 -21.13
CA GLN A 184 14.09 24.04 -21.76
C GLN A 184 15.14 24.32 -20.69
N GLY A 185 16.37 23.90 -20.93
CA GLY A 185 17.48 24.09 -19.99
C GLY A 185 17.90 22.80 -19.28
N PHE A 186 18.63 22.96 -18.20
CA PHE A 186 19.09 21.88 -17.32
C PHE A 186 18.80 22.24 -15.87
N GLN A 187 18.23 21.32 -15.13
CA GLN A 187 17.98 21.44 -13.70
C GLN A 187 18.59 20.25 -12.96
N ALA A 188 19.21 20.52 -11.81
CA ALA A 188 19.69 19.49 -10.90
C ALA A 188 19.24 19.80 -9.46
N ASN A 189 18.82 18.77 -8.75
CA ASN A 189 18.46 18.86 -7.33
C ASN A 189 19.24 17.79 -6.56
N VAL A 190 19.67 18.13 -5.35
CA VAL A 190 20.27 17.20 -4.38
C VAL A 190 19.64 17.45 -3.03
N SER A 191 19.17 16.41 -2.38
CA SER A 191 18.53 16.49 -1.05
C SER A 191 19.08 15.42 -0.12
N VAL A 192 19.30 15.80 1.13
CA VAL A 192 19.76 14.94 2.22
C VAL A 192 18.80 15.06 3.38
N GLY A 193 18.21 13.97 3.79
CA GLY A 193 17.29 13.87 4.91
C GLY A 193 17.93 13.12 6.09
N VAL A 194 17.69 13.59 7.32
CA VAL A 194 18.18 12.97 8.54
C VAL A 194 17.10 12.97 9.63
N ALA A 195 16.96 11.83 10.30
CA ALA A 195 16.22 11.69 11.55
C ALA A 195 17.04 10.80 12.51
N ASP A 196 16.58 10.65 13.74
CA ASP A 196 17.27 9.76 14.67
C ASP A 196 17.25 8.31 14.14
N GLY A 197 18.44 7.72 13.97
CA GLY A 197 18.62 6.37 13.42
C GLY A 197 18.27 6.22 11.92
N TYR A 198 18.02 7.32 11.16
CA TYR A 198 17.60 7.26 9.77
C TYR A 198 18.24 8.35 8.92
N SER A 199 18.58 8.01 7.68
CA SER A 199 19.01 8.99 6.68
C SER A 199 18.46 8.64 5.30
N ALA A 200 18.23 9.68 4.48
CA ALA A 200 17.77 9.57 3.12
C ALA A 200 18.59 10.47 2.20
N PHE A 201 18.74 10.06 0.96
CA PHE A 201 19.39 10.80 -0.10
C PHE A 201 18.54 10.77 -1.35
N ASN A 202 18.34 11.93 -1.97
CA ASN A 202 17.66 12.07 -3.25
C ASN A 202 18.50 12.95 -4.16
N THR A 203 18.69 12.53 -5.41
CA THR A 203 19.23 13.39 -6.47
C THR A 203 18.41 13.23 -7.72
N SER A 204 18.08 14.35 -8.34
CA SER A 204 17.33 14.38 -9.57
C SER A 204 17.89 15.39 -10.55
N MET A 205 17.77 15.09 -11.84
CA MET A 205 18.20 15.99 -12.91
C MET A 205 17.22 15.91 -14.08
N MET A 206 17.06 17.02 -14.76
CA MET A 206 16.21 17.12 -15.93
C MET A 206 16.88 18.03 -16.96
N ALA A 207 16.90 17.59 -18.22
CA ALA A 207 17.48 18.32 -19.34
C ALA A 207 16.54 18.28 -20.52
N GLY A 208 16.33 19.43 -21.18
CA GLY A 208 15.41 19.50 -22.29
C GLY A 208 15.70 20.67 -23.23
N THR A 209 15.06 20.61 -24.37
CA THR A 209 15.13 21.65 -25.39
C THR A 209 13.82 21.76 -26.14
N ASP A 210 13.44 22.97 -26.50
CA ASP A 210 12.34 23.30 -27.38
C ASP A 210 12.91 23.92 -28.67
N TRP A 211 12.45 23.49 -29.84
CA TRP A 211 12.88 24.00 -31.13
C TRP A 211 11.72 24.68 -31.88
N GLY A 212 10.66 25.07 -31.17
CA GLY A 212 9.52 25.84 -31.67
C GLY A 212 8.43 25.00 -32.37
N SER A 213 8.76 24.00 -33.17
CA SER A 213 7.77 23.06 -33.71
C SER A 213 7.63 21.79 -32.87
N GLY A 214 8.47 21.64 -31.87
CA GLY A 214 8.48 20.50 -30.95
C GLY A 214 9.53 20.67 -29.88
N GLY A 215 9.62 19.71 -28.99
CA GLY A 215 10.58 19.70 -27.90
C GLY A 215 10.76 18.29 -27.33
N ALA A 216 11.79 18.15 -26.52
CA ALA A 216 12.02 16.92 -25.78
C ALA A 216 12.73 17.21 -24.48
N TYR A 217 12.43 16.45 -23.43
CA TYR A 217 13.25 16.41 -22.24
C TYR A 217 13.40 15.01 -21.66
N LEU A 218 14.45 14.82 -20.91
CA LEU A 218 14.74 13.61 -20.15
C LEU A 218 14.96 13.98 -18.70
N ALA A 219 14.47 13.17 -17.80
CA ALA A 219 14.69 13.30 -16.37
C ALA A 219 15.17 11.98 -15.77
N PHE A 220 15.98 12.10 -14.74
CA PHE A 220 16.47 11.01 -13.92
C PHE A 220 16.32 11.36 -12.44
N GLU A 221 15.90 10.41 -11.63
CA GLU A 221 15.86 10.52 -10.18
C GLU A 221 16.43 9.26 -9.55
N HIS A 222 17.33 9.44 -8.59
CA HIS A 222 17.82 8.40 -7.69
C HIS A 222 17.51 8.77 -6.26
N LYS A 223 16.90 7.87 -5.53
CA LYS A 223 16.65 8.02 -4.10
C LYS A 223 17.05 6.75 -3.37
N GLU A 224 17.61 6.94 -2.18
CA GLU A 224 17.93 5.86 -1.26
C GLU A 224 17.72 6.30 0.19
N ASN A 225 17.38 5.36 1.05
CA ASN A 225 17.35 5.57 2.49
C ASN A 225 17.94 4.38 3.25
N THR A 226 18.34 4.63 4.49
CA THR A 226 18.77 3.60 5.42
C THR A 226 17.60 2.91 6.09
N TYR A 227 17.83 1.78 6.75
CA TYR A 227 16.85 1.22 7.68
C TYR A 227 16.62 2.19 8.84
N LEU A 228 15.35 2.29 9.29
CA LEU A 228 15.03 2.74 10.64
C LEU A 228 14.74 1.50 11.48
N MET A 229 15.52 1.27 12.54
CA MET A 229 15.28 0.12 13.43
C MET A 229 14.19 0.43 14.43
N ALA A 230 13.34 -0.56 14.74
CA ALA A 230 12.27 -0.38 15.72
C ALA A 230 12.82 -0.04 17.12
N ARG A 231 13.99 -0.57 17.49
CA ARG A 231 14.66 -0.23 18.76
C ARG A 231 14.99 1.26 18.93
N ASP A 232 15.06 2.01 17.82
CA ASP A 232 15.37 3.44 17.83
C ASP A 232 14.11 4.29 18.19
N ARG A 233 12.97 3.62 18.43
CA ARG A 233 11.69 4.25 18.80
C ARG A 233 11.10 3.64 20.07
N SER A 234 10.87 4.47 21.08
CA SER A 234 10.38 4.01 22.38
C SER A 234 8.98 3.39 22.36
N TYR A 235 8.15 3.84 21.42
CA TYR A 235 6.76 3.37 21.26
C TYR A 235 6.62 2.01 20.56
N THR A 236 7.71 1.44 20.06
CA THR A 236 7.71 0.11 19.38
C THR A 236 7.93 -1.05 20.35
N LYS A 237 8.16 -0.78 21.64
CA LYS A 237 8.33 -1.82 22.66
C LYS A 237 7.13 -2.76 22.70
N MET A 238 7.42 -4.06 22.80
CA MET A 238 6.36 -5.09 22.90
C MET A 238 5.85 -5.28 24.33
N ASP A 239 6.58 -4.84 25.34
CA ASP A 239 6.15 -4.84 26.74
C ASP A 239 5.61 -3.47 27.12
N LEU A 240 4.29 -3.38 27.22
CA LEU A 240 3.56 -2.19 27.59
C LEU A 240 3.02 -2.23 29.03
N THR A 241 3.41 -3.24 29.82
CA THR A 241 2.90 -3.40 31.21
C THR A 241 3.23 -2.21 32.09
N GLY A 242 4.36 -1.54 31.85
CA GLY A 242 4.75 -0.33 32.58
C GLY A 242 3.84 0.89 32.36
N ILE A 243 3.00 0.86 31.33
CA ILE A 243 2.01 1.90 31.01
C ILE A 243 0.57 1.37 31.02
N GLY A 244 0.35 0.22 31.66
CA GLY A 244 -0.97 -0.40 31.80
C GLY A 244 -1.44 -1.20 30.57
N GLY A 245 -0.55 -1.47 29.61
CA GLY A 245 -0.84 -2.24 28.41
C GLY A 245 -0.47 -3.72 28.50
N ARG A 246 -0.51 -4.38 27.35
CA ARG A 246 -0.20 -5.80 27.20
C ARG A 246 1.30 -6.06 27.11
N ASP A 247 1.76 -7.18 27.68
CA ASP A 247 3.03 -7.81 27.30
C ASP A 247 2.83 -8.65 26.03
N SER A 248 3.27 -8.13 24.89
CA SER A 248 3.16 -8.78 23.58
C SER A 248 4.46 -9.46 23.13
N ARG A 249 5.47 -9.53 24.03
CA ARG A 249 6.74 -10.18 23.72
C ARG A 249 6.55 -11.63 23.32
N GLY A 250 7.30 -12.09 22.34
CA GLY A 250 7.27 -13.46 21.86
C GLY A 250 7.75 -14.47 22.90
N THR A 251 7.35 -15.71 22.73
CA THR A 251 7.79 -16.83 23.60
C THR A 251 8.73 -17.80 22.87
N SER A 252 9.02 -17.57 21.59
CA SER A 252 10.06 -18.29 20.84
C SER A 252 11.34 -17.47 20.90
N CYS A 253 12.13 -17.67 21.93
CA CYS A 253 13.33 -16.92 22.26
C CYS A 253 14.57 -17.79 22.19
N ASP A 254 15.75 -17.19 22.28
CA ASP A 254 17.05 -17.90 22.30
C ASP A 254 17.08 -18.99 23.40
N LEU A 255 16.53 -18.65 24.56
CA LEU A 255 16.25 -19.66 25.60
C LEU A 255 14.84 -20.21 25.38
N ALA A 256 14.79 -21.47 25.02
CA ALA A 256 13.54 -22.15 24.65
C ALA A 256 12.51 -22.17 25.80
N ASN A 257 11.25 -22.23 25.41
CA ASN A 257 10.13 -22.61 26.26
C ASN A 257 9.62 -23.99 25.87
N ILE A 258 9.28 -24.80 26.86
CA ILE A 258 8.86 -26.19 26.71
C ILE A 258 7.45 -26.36 27.28
N SER A 259 6.58 -27.01 26.54
CA SER A 259 5.27 -27.46 27.03
C SER A 259 5.27 -28.98 27.13
N ALA A 260 5.12 -29.51 28.32
CA ALA A 260 5.18 -30.92 28.65
C ALA A 260 4.14 -31.32 29.71
N GLY A 261 3.37 -32.36 29.46
CA GLY A 261 2.36 -32.87 30.43
C GLY A 261 1.31 -31.81 30.83
N GLY A 262 0.98 -30.86 29.95
CA GLY A 262 0.04 -29.78 30.22
C GLY A 262 0.65 -28.60 31.04
N GLN A 263 1.94 -28.64 31.33
CA GLN A 263 2.68 -27.59 32.05
C GLN A 263 3.68 -26.91 31.11
N ASN A 264 3.97 -25.64 31.40
CA ASN A 264 4.99 -24.90 30.67
C ASN A 264 6.24 -24.70 31.51
N TYR A 265 7.41 -24.74 30.89
CA TYR A 265 8.72 -24.61 31.50
C TYR A 265 9.59 -23.64 30.71
N ALA A 266 10.34 -22.80 31.37
CA ALA A 266 11.31 -21.91 30.76
C ALA A 266 12.74 -22.47 30.91
N LEU A 267 13.49 -22.54 29.83
CA LEU A 267 14.90 -22.90 29.86
C LEU A 267 15.68 -21.73 30.44
N THR A 268 16.53 -21.97 31.45
CA THR A 268 17.29 -20.90 32.12
C THR A 268 18.72 -20.73 31.59
N SER A 269 19.22 -21.70 30.81
CA SER A 269 20.51 -21.60 30.11
C SER A 269 20.54 -22.57 28.91
N ASN A 270 21.36 -22.25 27.90
CA ASN A 270 21.64 -23.13 26.76
C ASN A 270 22.63 -24.26 27.10
N ALA A 271 23.20 -24.28 28.29
CA ALA A 271 24.14 -25.29 28.75
C ALA A 271 23.44 -26.52 29.35
N VAL A 272 22.49 -27.09 28.61
CA VAL A 272 21.83 -28.33 29.01
C VAL A 272 22.72 -29.51 28.68
N SER A 273 23.02 -30.35 29.67
CA SER A 273 23.74 -31.59 29.44
C SER A 273 22.96 -32.50 28.50
N THR A 274 23.59 -33.02 27.47
CA THR A 274 23.01 -33.96 26.50
C THR A 274 22.81 -35.36 27.09
N THR A 275 23.10 -35.57 28.39
CA THR A 275 22.87 -36.82 29.08
C THR A 275 21.38 -37.09 29.29
N PRO A 276 20.81 -38.16 28.78
CA PRO A 276 19.41 -38.52 29.02
C PRO A 276 19.05 -38.51 30.51
N GLY A 277 17.96 -37.84 30.87
CA GLY A 277 17.49 -37.69 32.26
C GLY A 277 18.11 -36.51 33.06
N SER A 278 19.06 -35.80 32.50
CA SER A 278 19.71 -34.64 33.20
C SER A 278 18.73 -33.48 33.46
N LEU A 279 17.67 -33.35 32.69
CA LEU A 279 16.62 -32.35 32.92
C LEU A 279 15.84 -32.60 34.20
N LYS A 280 15.59 -33.86 34.52
CA LYS A 280 14.87 -34.30 35.73
C LYS A 280 15.70 -34.12 37.03
N ALA A 281 17.04 -34.22 36.92
CA ALA A 281 17.92 -34.07 38.07
C ALA A 281 18.08 -32.60 38.56
N ALA A 282 17.66 -31.67 37.75
CA ALA A 282 17.76 -30.25 38.02
C ALA A 282 16.44 -29.69 38.58
N ALA A 283 16.00 -30.13 39.72
CA ALA A 283 14.95 -29.43 40.49
C ALA A 283 15.38 -27.99 40.88
N SER A 284 16.67 -27.67 40.68
CA SER A 284 17.25 -26.32 40.71
C SER A 284 17.94 -26.01 39.36
N GLY A 285 17.68 -26.77 38.28
CA GLY A 285 18.31 -26.69 36.99
C GLY A 285 17.67 -25.67 36.03
N PRO A 286 18.01 -25.73 34.73
CA PRO A 286 17.63 -24.71 33.74
C PRO A 286 16.10 -24.53 33.56
N TYR A 287 15.27 -25.29 34.28
CA TYR A 287 13.81 -25.17 34.23
C TYR A 287 13.24 -24.61 35.52
N GLY A 288 12.51 -23.50 35.42
CA GLY A 288 11.57 -23.07 36.44
C GLY A 288 10.21 -23.68 36.17
N ALA A 289 9.64 -24.46 37.11
CA ALA A 289 8.25 -24.88 37.01
C ALA A 289 7.33 -23.66 37.06
N LEU A 290 6.50 -23.48 36.05
CA LEU A 290 5.58 -22.35 35.95
C LEU A 290 4.29 -22.65 36.73
N ASN A 291 3.79 -21.66 37.44
CA ASN A 291 2.47 -21.71 38.01
C ASN A 291 1.43 -21.73 36.87
N PRO A 292 0.63 -22.82 36.68
CA PRO A 292 -0.31 -22.92 35.61
C PRO A 292 -1.46 -21.90 35.64
N THR A 293 -1.70 -21.26 36.79
CA THR A 293 -2.77 -20.26 36.94
C THR A 293 -2.34 -18.82 36.66
N THR A 294 -1.06 -18.53 36.62
CA THR A 294 -0.54 -17.17 36.47
C THR A 294 0.53 -16.99 35.42
N ASN A 295 0.73 -17.85 34.47
CA ASN A 295 1.74 -17.87 33.41
C ASN A 295 2.43 -16.52 33.02
N ALA A 296 2.05 -15.40 33.64
CA ALA A 296 2.64 -14.10 33.51
C ALA A 296 3.94 -14.00 34.32
N GLY A 297 5.09 -14.06 33.62
CA GLY A 297 6.40 -13.81 34.19
C GLY A 297 7.35 -14.99 34.33
N SER A 298 6.90 -16.22 34.04
CA SER A 298 7.72 -17.43 34.17
C SER A 298 8.18 -18.02 32.83
N LEU A 299 7.64 -17.60 31.66
CA LEU A 299 8.13 -17.95 30.34
C LEU A 299 9.24 -17.02 29.92
N ASN A 300 10.24 -17.51 29.18
CA ASN A 300 11.16 -16.68 28.46
C ASN A 300 10.38 -15.82 27.46
N ARG A 301 10.58 -14.51 27.52
CA ARG A 301 9.93 -13.54 26.63
C ARG A 301 10.98 -12.64 26.03
N CYS A 302 10.88 -12.44 24.73
CA CYS A 302 11.82 -11.63 23.96
C CYS A 302 11.09 -10.54 23.19
N ASP A 303 11.65 -9.34 23.19
CA ASP A 303 11.19 -8.23 22.36
C ASP A 303 11.83 -8.35 20.99
N THR A 304 11.11 -9.03 20.06
CA THR A 304 11.60 -9.28 18.71
C THR A 304 11.62 -8.01 17.86
N ASN A 305 10.88 -6.94 18.26
CA ASN A 305 10.93 -5.67 17.55
C ASN A 305 12.30 -5.02 17.62
N SER A 306 13.07 -5.24 18.72
CA SER A 306 14.40 -4.66 18.87
C SER A 306 15.37 -5.04 17.74
N TYR A 307 15.10 -6.12 17.03
CA TYR A 307 15.92 -6.63 15.91
C TYR A 307 15.31 -6.35 14.54
N SER A 308 14.11 -5.76 14.46
CA SER A 308 13.40 -5.51 13.21
C SER A 308 13.60 -4.09 12.71
N SER A 309 13.53 -3.90 11.40
CA SER A 309 13.37 -2.56 10.84
C SER A 309 11.92 -2.11 10.98
N LEU A 310 11.74 -0.86 11.40
CA LEU A 310 10.47 -0.14 11.38
C LEU A 310 10.18 0.41 9.97
N PHE A 311 11.25 0.92 9.33
CA PHE A 311 11.27 1.30 7.92
C PHE A 311 12.26 0.44 7.16
N PRO A 312 11.92 -0.05 5.97
CA PRO A 312 12.85 -0.73 5.10
C PRO A 312 13.90 0.23 4.54
N ARG A 313 15.03 -0.30 4.12
CA ARG A 313 15.91 0.39 3.18
C ARG A 313 15.26 0.34 1.80
N GLU A 314 15.17 1.48 1.15
CA GLU A 314 14.74 1.62 -0.23
C GLU A 314 15.89 2.14 -1.10
N GLU A 315 15.98 1.65 -2.32
CA GLU A 315 16.83 2.18 -3.38
C GLU A 315 16.01 2.22 -4.67
N GLN A 316 15.79 3.40 -5.23
CA GLN A 316 15.00 3.60 -6.42
C GLN A 316 15.77 4.38 -7.47
N ASN A 317 15.59 3.97 -8.74
CA ASN A 317 16.08 4.68 -9.90
C ASN A 317 14.91 4.84 -10.87
N SER A 318 14.66 6.08 -11.32
CA SER A 318 13.57 6.41 -12.23
C SER A 318 14.08 7.25 -13.39
N PHE A 319 13.68 6.88 -14.60
CA PHE A 319 13.91 7.63 -15.82
C PHE A 319 12.57 8.01 -16.43
N PHE A 320 12.45 9.26 -16.82
CA PHE A 320 11.28 9.77 -17.53
C PHE A 320 11.71 10.54 -18.76
N GLY A 321 10.95 10.43 -19.84
CA GLY A 321 11.19 11.20 -21.04
C GLY A 321 9.89 11.61 -21.69
N GLN A 322 9.93 12.78 -22.27
CA GLN A 322 8.85 13.31 -23.08
C GLN A 322 9.41 13.88 -24.38
N PHE A 323 8.68 13.62 -25.45
CA PHE A 323 8.89 14.17 -26.77
C PHE A 323 7.56 14.68 -27.33
N HIS A 324 7.56 15.85 -27.97
CA HIS A 324 6.42 16.33 -28.74
C HIS A 324 6.92 16.96 -30.04
N GLN A 325 6.15 16.83 -31.12
CA GLN A 325 6.46 17.39 -32.41
C GLN A 325 5.19 17.72 -33.19
N ARG A 326 5.06 18.94 -33.66
CA ARG A 326 4.08 19.31 -34.66
C ARG A 326 4.58 18.80 -36.02
N ILE A 327 3.95 17.74 -36.54
CA ILE A 327 4.34 17.10 -37.79
C ILE A 327 3.97 17.99 -38.99
N MET A 328 2.78 18.61 -38.91
CA MET A 328 2.25 19.60 -39.87
C MET A 328 1.20 20.44 -39.12
N PRO A 329 0.77 21.59 -39.67
CA PRO A 329 -0.28 22.38 -39.08
C PRO A 329 -1.51 21.52 -38.72
N GLY A 330 -1.93 21.55 -37.48
CA GLY A 330 -3.06 20.76 -36.95
C GLY A 330 -2.78 19.28 -36.74
N VAL A 331 -1.52 18.83 -36.80
CA VAL A 331 -1.13 17.42 -36.48
C VAL A 331 0.04 17.41 -35.50
N ASP A 332 -0.25 17.04 -34.27
CA ASP A 332 0.72 17.00 -33.18
C ASP A 332 0.93 15.56 -32.70
N PHE A 333 2.18 15.16 -32.61
CA PHE A 333 2.58 13.86 -32.03
C PHE A 333 3.27 14.11 -30.69
N SER A 334 2.92 13.33 -29.69
CA SER A 334 3.62 13.31 -28.41
C SER A 334 3.88 11.88 -27.94
N MET A 335 4.93 11.69 -27.17
CA MET A 335 5.28 10.42 -26.57
C MET A 335 5.91 10.63 -25.21
N LYS A 336 5.43 9.90 -24.22
CA LYS A 336 6.02 9.85 -22.86
C LYS A 336 6.48 8.43 -22.58
N PHE A 337 7.56 8.30 -21.82
CA PHE A 337 7.96 7.01 -21.26
C PHE A 337 8.41 7.17 -19.82
N LEU A 338 8.13 6.14 -19.01
CA LEU A 338 8.62 5.97 -17.66
C LEU A 338 9.30 4.61 -17.57
N TRP A 339 10.48 4.58 -16.99
CA TRP A 339 11.12 3.35 -16.52
C TRP A 339 11.60 3.58 -15.09
N SER A 340 11.17 2.73 -14.19
CA SER A 340 11.50 2.84 -12.77
C SER A 340 11.82 1.49 -12.18
N THR A 341 12.79 1.47 -11.27
CA THR A 341 13.14 0.30 -10.47
C THR A 341 13.21 0.68 -9.02
N ARG A 342 12.66 -0.16 -8.14
CA ARG A 342 12.78 0.00 -6.69
C ARG A 342 13.15 -1.33 -6.04
N LEU A 343 14.15 -1.28 -5.17
CA LEU A 343 14.56 -2.37 -4.29
C LEU A 343 14.28 -1.98 -2.85
N ASP A 344 13.36 -2.68 -2.22
CA ASP A 344 13.08 -2.58 -0.79
C ASP A 344 13.74 -3.74 -0.06
N SER A 345 14.38 -3.46 1.05
CA SER A 345 14.95 -4.47 1.96
C SER A 345 14.47 -4.21 3.37
N ALA A 346 13.98 -5.23 4.05
CA ALA A 346 13.55 -5.15 5.45
C ALA A 346 14.35 -6.12 6.31
N ILE A 347 14.71 -5.66 7.49
CA ILE A 347 15.29 -6.50 8.53
C ILE A 347 14.14 -7.03 9.38
N ASN A 348 13.92 -8.33 9.37
CA ASN A 348 12.91 -9.00 10.18
C ASN A 348 13.52 -9.59 11.45
N PRO A 349 12.69 -9.94 12.44
CA PRO A 349 13.15 -10.69 13.60
C PRO A 349 13.87 -11.97 13.21
N GLU A 350 14.73 -12.44 14.06
CA GLU A 350 15.35 -13.75 13.93
C GLU A 350 14.32 -14.85 13.66
N LEU A 351 14.70 -15.84 12.87
CA LEU A 351 13.86 -17.00 12.61
C LEU A 351 13.61 -17.77 13.90
N SER A 352 12.39 -18.22 14.09
CA SER A 352 11.97 -18.94 15.27
C SER A 352 11.03 -20.10 14.93
N ALA A 353 10.91 -21.01 15.87
CA ALA A 353 10.00 -22.12 15.79
C ALA A 353 9.09 -22.12 17.04
N THR A 354 7.78 -22.24 16.82
CA THR A 354 6.78 -22.18 17.89
C THR A 354 6.03 -23.51 18.00
N ASN A 355 5.95 -24.05 19.20
CA ASN A 355 5.20 -25.30 19.50
C ASN A 355 5.60 -26.47 18.60
N VAL A 356 6.88 -26.66 18.33
CA VAL A 356 7.36 -27.78 17.53
C VAL A 356 7.43 -29.02 18.40
N ALA A 357 6.77 -30.08 17.94
CA ALA A 357 6.73 -31.34 18.69
C ALA A 357 8.04 -32.09 18.61
N ILE A 358 8.52 -32.58 19.75
CA ILE A 358 9.65 -33.49 19.92
C ILE A 358 9.16 -34.72 20.71
N ASP A 359 9.66 -35.90 20.41
CA ASP A 359 9.30 -37.16 21.08
C ASP A 359 10.55 -38.02 21.36
N THR A 360 10.33 -39.18 21.98
CA THR A 360 11.39 -40.11 22.39
C THR A 360 12.21 -40.68 21.23
N THR A 361 11.82 -40.47 19.98
CA THR A 361 12.62 -40.88 18.80
C THR A 361 13.76 -39.90 18.52
N ASN A 362 13.69 -38.67 19.04
CA ASN A 362 14.77 -37.69 18.97
C ASN A 362 15.84 -38.04 20.02
N PRO A 363 17.13 -38.18 19.66
CA PRO A 363 18.19 -38.51 20.60
C PRO A 363 18.43 -37.50 21.73
N TYR A 364 17.98 -36.26 21.52
CA TYR A 364 18.06 -35.19 22.52
C TYR A 364 16.84 -35.10 23.42
N PHE A 365 15.77 -35.87 23.15
CA PHE A 365 14.57 -35.82 23.96
C PHE A 365 14.85 -36.11 25.45
N GLN A 366 14.36 -35.26 26.31
CA GLN A 366 14.50 -35.40 27.77
C GLN A 366 13.14 -35.17 28.42
N SER A 367 12.58 -36.26 28.98
CA SER A 367 11.32 -36.17 29.74
C SER A 367 11.50 -35.41 31.04
N ILE A 368 10.59 -34.49 31.32
CA ILE A 368 10.54 -33.69 32.55
C ILE A 368 9.70 -34.41 33.60
N ASN A 369 8.53 -34.93 33.23
CA ASN A 369 7.53 -35.51 34.13
C ASN A 369 7.11 -36.95 33.71
N GLY A 370 7.90 -37.66 32.93
CA GLY A 370 7.55 -39.00 32.42
C GLY A 370 6.77 -38.99 31.09
N GLU A 371 6.55 -37.84 30.51
CA GLU A 371 5.92 -37.66 29.20
C GLU A 371 6.80 -38.23 28.07
N THR A 372 6.18 -38.64 26.98
CA THR A 372 6.84 -39.18 25.77
C THR A 372 6.92 -38.14 24.64
N THR A 373 6.26 -37.03 24.80
CA THR A 373 6.20 -35.91 23.84
C THR A 373 6.23 -34.56 24.54
N GLN A 374 6.86 -33.59 23.91
CA GLN A 374 6.90 -32.18 24.33
C GLN A 374 6.68 -31.29 23.11
N ASN A 375 6.23 -30.05 23.37
CA ASN A 375 6.28 -28.98 22.37
C ASN A 375 7.33 -27.96 22.81
N VAL A 376 8.20 -27.56 21.89
CA VAL A 376 9.29 -26.63 22.18
C VAL A 376 9.15 -25.40 21.31
N SER A 377 9.32 -24.23 21.91
CA SER A 377 9.35 -22.95 21.21
C SER A 377 10.70 -22.29 21.44
N PHE A 378 11.40 -21.93 20.36
CA PHE A 378 12.76 -21.41 20.40
C PHE A 378 13.07 -20.51 19.19
N ALA A 379 14.08 -19.66 19.30
CA ALA A 379 14.64 -18.89 18.21
C ALA A 379 15.99 -19.47 17.78
N PHE A 380 16.38 -19.19 16.55
CA PHE A 380 17.68 -19.68 16.00
C PHE A 380 18.83 -18.69 16.22
N GLY A 381 18.64 -17.65 17.04
CA GLY A 381 19.66 -16.67 17.43
C GLY A 381 20.93 -17.29 18.01
N PRO A 382 20.89 -18.31 18.87
CA PRO A 382 22.09 -18.99 19.40
C PRO A 382 22.97 -19.60 18.33
N PHE A 383 22.41 -19.97 17.18
CA PHE A 383 23.15 -20.56 16.07
C PHE A 383 23.78 -19.49 15.17
N TRP A 384 23.03 -18.44 14.86
CA TRP A 384 23.44 -17.36 13.95
C TRP A 384 23.85 -16.07 14.65
N GLY A 385 23.80 -16.02 15.97
CA GLY A 385 23.75 -14.78 16.74
C GLY A 385 22.40 -14.11 16.53
N SER A 386 22.18 -13.00 17.22
CA SER A 386 20.97 -12.17 17.04
C SER A 386 21.00 -11.43 15.68
N GLN A 387 21.42 -12.10 14.63
CA GLN A 387 21.42 -11.51 13.30
C GLN A 387 20.03 -11.54 12.70
N SER A 388 19.54 -10.37 12.39
CA SER A 388 18.28 -10.13 11.72
C SER A 388 18.27 -10.70 10.31
N VAL A 389 17.13 -11.18 9.90
CA VAL A 389 16.89 -11.80 8.59
C VAL A 389 16.47 -10.72 7.61
N THR A 390 17.16 -10.62 6.49
CA THR A 390 16.81 -9.63 5.46
C THR A 390 15.88 -10.22 4.42
N ASP A 391 14.70 -9.61 4.29
CA ASP A 391 13.78 -9.83 3.18
C ASP A 391 13.96 -8.73 2.15
N TYR A 392 13.63 -9.03 0.89
CA TYR A 392 13.70 -8.03 -0.16
C TYR A 392 12.55 -8.13 -1.16
N ASN A 393 12.22 -6.99 -1.76
CA ASN A 393 11.33 -6.87 -2.90
C ASN A 393 11.98 -5.99 -3.96
N ASN A 394 11.81 -6.38 -5.21
CA ASN A 394 12.25 -5.63 -6.36
C ASN A 394 11.06 -5.41 -7.30
N VAL A 395 10.81 -4.17 -7.65
CA VAL A 395 9.79 -3.74 -8.60
C VAL A 395 10.47 -3.08 -9.78
N GLN A 396 10.04 -3.44 -10.98
CA GLN A 396 10.41 -2.75 -12.22
C GLN A 396 9.13 -2.39 -12.95
N GLU A 397 8.99 -1.14 -13.34
CA GLU A 397 7.88 -0.65 -14.15
C GLU A 397 8.38 0.02 -15.40
N PHE A 398 7.70 -0.24 -16.51
CA PHE A 398 7.90 0.42 -17.79
C PHE A 398 6.54 0.86 -18.32
N LEU A 399 6.46 2.11 -18.77
CA LEU A 399 5.28 2.70 -19.41
C LEU A 399 5.71 3.49 -20.63
N ILE A 400 4.98 3.36 -21.74
CA ILE A 400 5.16 4.20 -22.93
C ILE A 400 3.80 4.58 -23.51
N THR A 401 3.60 5.87 -23.80
CA THR A 401 2.31 6.44 -24.22
C THR A 401 2.47 7.39 -25.39
N PRO A 402 2.62 6.89 -26.65
CA PRO A 402 2.50 7.73 -27.84
C PRO A 402 1.06 8.17 -28.06
N LYS A 403 0.89 9.43 -28.46
CA LYS A 403 -0.37 10.09 -28.74
C LYS A 403 -0.27 10.92 -29.99
N LEU A 404 -1.24 10.79 -30.88
CA LEU A 404 -1.39 11.62 -32.08
C LEU A 404 -2.67 12.45 -31.94
N THR A 405 -2.56 13.74 -32.09
CA THR A 405 -3.69 14.68 -32.06
C THR A 405 -3.80 15.36 -33.42
N VAL A 406 -5.02 15.43 -33.96
CA VAL A 406 -5.30 15.95 -35.29
C VAL A 406 -6.47 16.93 -35.20
N ASP A 407 -6.27 18.18 -35.64
CA ASP A 407 -7.35 19.14 -35.86
C ASP A 407 -8.12 18.73 -37.09
N LEU A 408 -9.41 18.55 -36.94
CA LEU A 408 -10.28 18.13 -38.03
C LEU A 408 -10.69 19.30 -38.93
N PRO A 409 -11.00 19.11 -40.23
CA PRO A 409 -11.26 20.19 -41.15
C PRO A 409 -12.63 20.87 -41.01
N PHE A 410 -13.31 20.66 -39.86
CA PHE A 410 -14.62 21.22 -39.56
C PHE A 410 -14.71 21.71 -38.12
N GLY A 411 -15.07 22.99 -37.97
CA GLY A 411 -15.19 23.63 -36.68
C GLY A 411 -13.88 23.64 -35.89
N ASP A 412 -13.98 23.48 -34.56
CA ASP A 412 -12.89 23.34 -33.61
C ASP A 412 -12.62 21.85 -33.18
N TRP A 413 -13.13 20.92 -34.00
CA TRP A 413 -13.01 19.50 -33.69
C TRP A 413 -11.59 19.01 -33.75
N GLN A 414 -11.22 18.24 -32.74
CA GLN A 414 -9.93 17.61 -32.62
C GLN A 414 -10.10 16.10 -32.38
N ALA A 415 -9.40 15.28 -33.12
CA ALA A 415 -9.33 13.84 -32.91
C ALA A 415 -8.00 13.46 -32.23
N THR A 416 -8.07 12.52 -31.33
CA THR A 416 -6.88 11.98 -30.63
C THR A 416 -6.86 10.47 -30.79
N ALA A 417 -5.71 9.92 -31.21
CA ALA A 417 -5.42 8.51 -31.14
C ALA A 417 -4.29 8.28 -30.14
N LEU A 418 -4.47 7.31 -29.26
CA LEU A 418 -3.49 6.99 -28.23
C LEU A 418 -3.17 5.49 -28.22
N PHE A 419 -1.96 5.20 -27.85
CA PHE A 419 -1.50 3.87 -27.48
C PHE A 419 -0.88 3.95 -26.09
N ASN A 420 -1.16 2.98 -25.22
CA ASN A 420 -0.55 2.86 -23.90
C ASN A 420 -0.06 1.42 -23.74
N TYR A 421 1.21 1.26 -23.42
CA TYR A 421 1.80 -0.02 -23.06
C TYR A 421 2.46 0.11 -21.70
N GLY A 422 2.03 -0.72 -20.76
CA GLY A 422 2.58 -0.83 -19.42
C GLY A 422 3.05 -2.26 -19.12
N ARG A 423 4.17 -2.38 -18.42
CA ARG A 423 4.66 -3.64 -17.89
C ARG A 423 5.24 -3.44 -16.51
N SER A 424 4.82 -4.28 -15.57
CA SER A 424 5.48 -4.42 -14.27
C SER A 424 6.07 -5.81 -14.10
N ASN A 425 7.20 -5.88 -13.39
CA ASN A 425 7.84 -7.11 -12.96
C ASN A 425 8.21 -6.95 -11.49
N SER A 426 7.56 -7.72 -10.66
CA SER A 426 7.73 -7.67 -9.20
C SER A 426 8.29 -9.00 -8.72
N THR A 427 9.35 -8.96 -7.92
CA THR A 427 9.93 -10.15 -7.29
C THR A 427 10.13 -9.89 -5.81
N GLY A 428 9.85 -10.88 -4.99
CA GLY A 428 10.06 -10.79 -3.56
C GLY A 428 10.59 -12.08 -2.98
N PHE A 429 11.34 -11.95 -1.90
CA PHE A 429 11.89 -13.06 -1.15
C PHE A 429 11.74 -12.79 0.34
N ASN A 430 11.17 -13.77 1.04
CA ASN A 430 11.10 -13.77 2.50
C ASN A 430 11.81 -14.99 3.02
N ARG A 431 12.78 -14.78 3.88
CA ARG A 431 13.45 -15.87 4.59
C ARG A 431 12.48 -16.54 5.55
N SER A 432 12.54 -17.86 5.62
CA SER A 432 11.65 -18.64 6.48
C SER A 432 12.32 -19.93 6.94
N VAL A 433 11.78 -20.53 8.00
CA VAL A 433 12.19 -21.86 8.46
C VAL A 433 11.59 -22.91 7.54
N ASN A 434 12.38 -23.87 7.10
CA ASN A 434 11.86 -25.08 6.49
C ASN A 434 11.15 -25.93 7.55
N THR A 435 9.87 -25.65 7.75
CA THR A 435 9.06 -26.29 8.80
C THR A 435 8.92 -27.80 8.61
N ALA A 436 8.93 -28.27 7.35
CA ALA A 436 8.86 -29.71 7.05
C ALA A 436 10.14 -30.43 7.49
N LEU A 437 11.32 -29.87 7.11
CA LEU A 437 12.60 -30.44 7.51
C LEU A 437 12.81 -30.33 9.02
N LEU A 438 12.39 -29.21 9.63
CA LEU A 438 12.43 -29.03 11.08
C LEU A 438 11.57 -30.09 11.79
N ALA A 439 10.31 -30.27 11.40
CA ALA A 439 9.41 -31.25 12.01
C ALA A 439 9.94 -32.70 11.89
N GLN A 440 10.58 -33.03 10.77
CA GLN A 440 11.21 -34.33 10.55
C GLN A 440 12.44 -34.52 11.45
N SER A 441 13.28 -33.52 11.54
CA SER A 441 14.48 -33.56 12.38
C SER A 441 14.20 -33.52 13.89
N MET A 442 13.01 -33.02 14.26
CA MET A 442 12.52 -33.10 15.64
C MET A 442 11.97 -34.49 16.04
N ARG A 443 11.47 -35.28 15.08
CA ARG A 443 10.82 -36.60 15.33
C ARG A 443 11.50 -37.75 14.67
N ARG A 444 12.66 -37.55 14.06
CA ARG A 444 13.44 -38.60 13.37
C ARG A 444 12.67 -39.42 12.33
N VAL A 445 11.88 -38.76 11.54
CA VAL A 445 11.26 -39.43 10.38
C VAL A 445 12.20 -39.32 9.18
N THR A 446 12.67 -40.45 8.66
CA THR A 446 13.47 -40.48 7.44
C THR A 446 12.60 -40.19 6.22
N VAL A 447 12.82 -39.05 5.57
CA VAL A 447 12.20 -38.75 4.28
C VAL A 447 13.30 -38.75 3.22
N ALA A 448 13.15 -39.66 2.28
CA ALA A 448 14.05 -39.73 1.13
C ALA A 448 13.93 -38.43 0.29
N GLY A 449 15.07 -37.77 -0.01
CA GLY A 449 15.15 -36.68 -0.94
C GLY A 449 15.13 -35.24 -0.37
N VAL A 450 14.97 -35.06 0.94
CA VAL A 450 14.93 -33.71 1.56
C VAL A 450 16.26 -33.29 2.18
N LEU A 451 17.15 -34.23 2.48
CA LEU A 451 18.46 -33.94 3.03
C LEU A 451 19.48 -33.75 1.91
N SER A 452 20.40 -32.80 2.09
CA SER A 452 21.54 -32.66 1.18
C SER A 452 22.37 -33.96 1.15
N PRO A 453 23.11 -34.26 0.05
CA PRO A 453 23.99 -35.43 0.01
C PRO A 453 25.00 -35.51 1.17
N ALA A 454 25.41 -34.35 1.71
CA ALA A 454 26.30 -34.30 2.86
C ALA A 454 25.65 -34.78 4.17
N LEU A 455 24.35 -34.56 4.35
CA LEU A 455 23.58 -35.05 5.51
C LEU A 455 23.22 -36.55 5.37
N VAL A 456 22.98 -37.04 4.16
CA VAL A 456 22.74 -38.46 3.88
C VAL A 456 24.00 -39.29 4.11
N ALA A 457 25.18 -38.73 3.89
CA ALA A 457 26.48 -39.37 4.08
C ALA A 457 26.91 -39.50 5.56
N SER A 458 26.22 -38.89 6.50
CA SER A 458 26.49 -38.96 7.95
C SER A 458 25.48 -39.87 8.64
N PRO A 459 25.72 -41.18 8.75
CA PRO A 459 24.76 -42.14 9.29
C PRO A 459 24.63 -42.09 10.82
N SER A 460 25.36 -41.21 11.52
CA SER A 460 25.18 -41.07 12.97
C SER A 460 23.80 -40.48 13.30
N LEU A 461 23.09 -41.14 14.19
CA LEU A 461 21.70 -40.79 14.58
C LEU A 461 21.55 -39.39 15.12
N SER A 462 22.61 -38.82 15.75
CA SER A 462 22.65 -37.46 16.25
C SER A 462 22.83 -36.41 15.15
N GLY A 463 23.39 -36.78 13.99
CA GLY A 463 23.64 -35.87 12.87
C GLY A 463 22.39 -35.38 12.13
N ASN A 464 21.26 -36.10 12.27
CA ASN A 464 20.00 -35.80 11.58
C ASN A 464 18.87 -35.37 12.52
N ALA A 465 19.20 -35.02 13.77
CA ALA A 465 18.26 -34.52 14.75
C ALA A 465 18.63 -33.11 15.23
N VAL A 466 17.62 -32.28 15.43
CA VAL A 466 17.78 -30.97 16.08
C VAL A 466 17.75 -31.17 17.59
N ASP A 467 18.72 -30.57 18.29
CA ASP A 467 18.65 -30.36 19.72
C ASP A 467 17.93 -29.04 20.00
N PRO A 468 16.63 -29.03 20.36
CA PRO A 468 15.90 -27.77 20.58
C PRO A 468 16.22 -27.10 21.92
N TYR A 469 16.98 -27.79 22.79
CA TYR A 469 17.41 -27.26 24.08
C TYR A 469 18.78 -26.57 23.97
N ASN A 470 19.58 -26.96 22.98
CA ASN A 470 20.87 -26.35 22.70
C ASN A 470 21.20 -26.46 21.20
N LEU A 471 20.72 -25.51 20.41
CA LEU A 471 20.90 -25.52 18.96
C LEU A 471 22.36 -25.59 18.52
N THR A 472 23.28 -25.04 19.32
CA THR A 472 24.72 -25.02 19.00
C THR A 472 25.41 -26.36 19.22
N ALA A 473 24.79 -27.28 19.95
CA ALA A 473 25.31 -28.64 20.17
C ALA A 473 24.94 -29.61 19.05
N GLY A 474 23.96 -29.26 18.20
CA GLY A 474 23.50 -30.08 17.08
C GLY A 474 24.40 -30.03 15.84
N ASN A 475 23.95 -30.68 14.77
CA ASN A 475 24.63 -30.64 13.46
C ASN A 475 24.41 -29.26 12.79
N PRO A 476 25.46 -28.44 12.62
CA PRO A 476 25.31 -27.10 12.04
C PRO A 476 24.83 -27.15 10.57
N LEU A 477 25.16 -28.18 9.79
CA LEU A 477 24.68 -28.35 8.41
C LEU A 477 23.17 -28.60 8.36
N LEU A 478 22.62 -29.32 9.35
CA LEU A 478 21.18 -29.53 9.44
C LEU A 478 20.45 -28.22 9.74
N ILE A 479 20.93 -27.47 10.73
CA ILE A 479 20.37 -26.17 11.07
C ILE A 479 20.47 -25.21 9.87
N ASP A 480 21.61 -25.19 9.18
CA ASP A 480 21.78 -24.35 7.98
C ASP A 480 20.77 -24.73 6.88
N ASN A 481 20.53 -26.02 6.62
CA ASN A 481 19.50 -26.44 5.66
C ASN A 481 18.07 -26.06 6.10
N ILE A 482 17.78 -26.07 7.39
CA ILE A 482 16.49 -25.64 7.94
C ILE A 482 16.30 -24.13 7.69
N LEU A 483 17.37 -23.35 7.80
CA LEU A 483 17.32 -21.87 7.74
C LEU A 483 17.65 -21.30 6.35
N ASN A 484 18.30 -22.08 5.48
CA ASN A 484 18.73 -21.62 4.15
C ASN A 484 17.61 -21.72 3.11
N THR A 485 16.41 -21.37 3.51
CA THR A 485 15.22 -21.39 2.66
C THR A 485 14.38 -20.14 2.85
N GLY A 486 13.47 -19.94 1.95
CA GLY A 486 12.50 -18.86 2.02
C GLY A 486 11.33 -19.05 1.07
N SER A 487 10.49 -18.06 1.03
CA SER A 487 9.43 -17.96 0.06
C SER A 487 9.84 -16.97 -1.03
N TYR A 488 9.82 -17.41 -2.27
CA TYR A 488 10.10 -16.59 -3.44
C TYR A 488 8.83 -16.37 -4.24
N GLY A 489 8.52 -15.12 -4.52
CA GLY A 489 7.40 -14.71 -5.34
C GLY A 489 7.85 -13.92 -6.56
N LYS A 490 7.19 -14.14 -7.69
CA LYS A 490 7.35 -13.33 -8.89
C LYS A 490 5.99 -13.07 -9.50
N ALA A 491 5.73 -11.81 -9.85
CA ALA A 491 4.53 -11.39 -10.57
C ALA A 491 4.92 -10.51 -11.75
N ILE A 492 4.27 -10.74 -12.88
CA ILE A 492 4.41 -9.93 -14.08
C ILE A 492 3.02 -9.54 -14.53
N GLN A 493 2.83 -8.26 -14.82
CA GLN A 493 1.61 -7.74 -15.43
C GLN A 493 1.97 -6.98 -16.71
N HIS A 494 1.12 -7.14 -17.74
CA HIS A 494 1.16 -6.35 -18.95
C HIS A 494 -0.20 -5.70 -19.16
N GLN A 495 -0.15 -4.50 -19.69
CA GLN A 495 -1.32 -3.74 -20.13
C GLN A 495 -1.04 -3.16 -21.52
N ILE A 496 -1.95 -3.37 -22.45
CA ILE A 496 -1.94 -2.76 -23.78
C ILE A 496 -3.28 -2.07 -23.97
N GLN A 497 -3.25 -0.81 -24.38
CA GLN A 497 -4.48 -0.05 -24.61
C GLN A 497 -4.36 0.75 -25.90
N TYR A 498 -5.38 0.70 -26.73
CA TYR A 498 -5.60 1.57 -27.87
C TYR A 498 -6.82 2.42 -27.59
N GLY A 499 -6.74 3.71 -27.86
CA GLY A 499 -7.87 4.62 -27.69
C GLY A 499 -7.99 5.56 -28.88
N ALA A 500 -9.22 5.93 -29.20
CA ALA A 500 -9.50 7.00 -30.13
C ALA A 500 -10.66 7.83 -29.58
N SER A 501 -10.53 9.15 -29.66
CA SER A 501 -11.59 10.07 -29.25
C SER A 501 -11.61 11.30 -30.16
N ALA A 502 -12.74 11.97 -30.19
CA ALA A 502 -12.88 13.27 -30.81
C ALA A 502 -13.72 14.18 -29.92
N ASN A 503 -13.37 15.44 -29.85
CA ASN A 503 -14.10 16.46 -29.12
C ASN A 503 -14.12 17.78 -29.90
N GLY A 504 -15.16 18.59 -29.66
CA GLY A 504 -15.31 19.87 -30.33
C GLY A 504 -16.71 20.48 -30.08
N THR A 505 -16.94 21.64 -30.72
CA THR A 505 -18.21 22.35 -30.64
C THR A 505 -19.25 21.67 -31.53
N LEU A 506 -20.44 21.36 -30.98
CA LEU A 506 -21.57 20.81 -31.68
C LEU A 506 -22.45 21.90 -32.32
N PHE A 507 -22.78 22.93 -31.52
CA PHE A 507 -23.52 24.12 -31.94
C PHE A 507 -23.41 25.21 -30.86
N GLU A 508 -23.81 26.41 -31.20
CA GLU A 508 -23.78 27.55 -30.31
C GLU A 508 -25.17 27.78 -29.70
N LEU A 509 -25.20 28.10 -28.42
CA LEU A 509 -26.34 28.61 -27.67
C LEU A 509 -26.07 30.07 -27.22
N PRO A 510 -27.10 30.85 -26.83
CA PRO A 510 -26.85 32.15 -26.24
C PRO A 510 -25.96 32.15 -24.98
N GLY A 511 -25.90 31.02 -24.30
CA GLY A 511 -25.02 30.80 -23.14
C GLY A 511 -23.60 30.40 -23.49
N GLY A 512 -23.31 30.11 -24.78
CA GLY A 512 -21.96 29.70 -25.28
C GLY A 512 -21.99 28.40 -26.09
N ALA A 513 -20.82 27.92 -26.47
CA ALA A 513 -20.65 26.72 -27.29
C ALA A 513 -21.08 25.45 -26.55
N VAL A 514 -22.02 24.70 -27.12
CA VAL A 514 -22.30 23.31 -26.69
C VAL A 514 -21.20 22.43 -27.24
N LYS A 515 -20.41 21.86 -26.34
CA LYS A 515 -19.28 20.99 -26.70
C LYS A 515 -19.56 19.54 -26.38
N GLY A 516 -19.02 18.66 -27.21
CA GLY A 516 -19.15 17.22 -27.04
C GLY A 516 -17.84 16.49 -27.19
N ALA A 517 -17.77 15.32 -26.57
CA ALA A 517 -16.70 14.35 -26.79
C ALA A 517 -17.31 12.96 -27.01
N ILE A 518 -16.69 12.17 -27.86
CA ILE A 518 -17.01 10.77 -28.11
C ILE A 518 -15.71 9.99 -28.28
N GLY A 519 -15.67 8.75 -27.78
CA GLY A 519 -14.49 7.93 -27.92
C GLY A 519 -14.74 6.46 -27.63
N GLY A 520 -13.71 5.68 -27.96
CA GLY A 520 -13.69 4.26 -27.69
C GLY A 520 -12.29 3.79 -27.32
N GLN A 521 -12.21 2.70 -26.60
CA GLN A 521 -10.97 2.09 -26.16
C GLN A 521 -11.05 0.58 -26.29
N TRP A 522 -9.92 -0.02 -26.61
CA TRP A 522 -9.67 -1.44 -26.51
C TRP A 522 -8.47 -1.66 -25.61
N ALA A 523 -8.60 -2.54 -24.64
CA ALA A 523 -7.50 -2.88 -23.76
C ALA A 523 -7.35 -4.40 -23.59
N PHE A 524 -6.11 -4.82 -23.42
CA PHE A 524 -5.71 -6.16 -23.07
C PHE A 524 -4.85 -6.11 -21.81
N GLU A 525 -5.20 -6.93 -20.86
CA GLU A 525 -4.44 -7.09 -19.60
C GLU A 525 -4.13 -8.56 -19.39
N ASP A 526 -2.90 -8.88 -19.02
CA ASP A 526 -2.53 -10.20 -18.55
C ASP A 526 -1.73 -10.15 -17.27
N TYR A 527 -1.78 -11.26 -16.54
CA TYR A 527 -1.15 -11.39 -15.25
C TYR A 527 -0.56 -12.78 -15.07
N VAL A 528 0.66 -12.85 -14.55
CA VAL A 528 1.32 -14.11 -14.19
C VAL A 528 1.91 -13.96 -12.79
N ALA A 529 1.57 -14.86 -11.89
CA ALA A 529 2.24 -14.95 -10.60
C ALA A 529 2.67 -16.37 -10.30
N ASN A 530 3.86 -16.49 -9.76
CA ASN A 530 4.42 -17.73 -9.25
C ASN A 530 4.88 -17.50 -7.81
N TRP A 531 4.49 -18.40 -6.93
CA TRP A 531 4.87 -18.40 -5.54
C TRP A 531 5.43 -19.75 -5.15
N ASN A 532 6.60 -19.78 -4.55
CA ASN A 532 7.23 -21.00 -4.09
C ASN A 532 7.69 -20.85 -2.66
N THR A 533 7.31 -21.78 -1.81
CA THR A 533 7.85 -21.95 -0.46
C THR A 533 9.04 -22.90 -0.48
N ASN A 534 9.89 -22.85 0.56
CA ASN A 534 11.11 -23.66 0.66
C ASN A 534 12.09 -23.47 -0.52
N TRP A 535 12.16 -22.23 -1.04
CA TRP A 535 13.11 -21.87 -2.08
C TRP A 535 14.50 -21.75 -1.47
N PRO A 536 15.51 -22.52 -1.98
CA PRO A 536 16.87 -22.39 -1.47
C PRO A 536 17.45 -21.00 -1.75
N ILE A 537 18.10 -20.41 -0.75
CA ILE A 537 18.73 -19.10 -0.90
C ILE A 537 19.82 -19.16 -1.96
N GLY A 538 19.81 -18.19 -2.89
CA GLY A 538 20.78 -18.13 -4.00
C GLY A 538 20.50 -19.06 -5.18
N SER A 539 19.45 -19.87 -5.14
CA SER A 539 19.08 -20.73 -6.27
C SER A 539 18.33 -19.95 -7.35
N VAL A 540 18.84 -19.96 -8.57
CA VAL A 540 18.14 -19.47 -9.77
C VAL A 540 17.30 -20.57 -10.44
N ALA A 541 17.55 -21.82 -10.13
CA ALA A 541 16.92 -22.98 -10.78
C ALA A 541 15.65 -23.46 -10.08
N GLY A 542 15.34 -22.94 -8.90
CA GLY A 542 14.21 -23.36 -8.09
C GLY A 542 14.51 -24.46 -7.08
N PRO A 543 13.53 -24.87 -6.27
CA PRO A 543 13.70 -25.91 -5.27
C PRO A 543 13.94 -27.26 -5.94
N ALA A 544 14.87 -28.02 -5.42
CA ALA A 544 15.14 -29.41 -5.85
C ALA A 544 13.97 -30.37 -5.55
N ALA A 545 13.11 -29.97 -4.60
CA ALA A 545 11.82 -30.63 -4.34
C ALA A 545 10.73 -29.55 -4.35
N PRO A 546 9.58 -29.77 -4.97
CA PRO A 546 8.51 -28.81 -4.98
C PRO A 546 8.01 -28.58 -3.54
N GLY A 547 8.35 -27.41 -2.97
CA GLY A 547 7.52 -26.80 -1.94
C GLY A 547 6.12 -26.52 -2.52
N ALA A 548 5.19 -26.08 -1.69
CA ALA A 548 3.89 -25.66 -2.20
C ALA A 548 4.11 -24.58 -3.27
N GLN A 549 3.93 -24.92 -4.53
CA GLN A 549 3.90 -23.95 -5.63
C GLN A 549 2.48 -23.47 -5.79
N MET A 550 2.26 -22.19 -5.65
CA MET A 550 1.04 -21.55 -6.13
C MET A 550 1.38 -20.86 -7.45
N ALA A 551 1.07 -21.50 -8.55
CA ALA A 551 1.08 -20.86 -9.86
C ALA A 551 -0.33 -20.38 -10.14
N ILE A 552 -0.51 -19.07 -10.29
CA ILE A 552 -1.75 -18.54 -10.85
C ILE A 552 -1.66 -18.80 -12.35
N ALA A 553 -2.62 -19.55 -12.89
CA ALA A 553 -2.78 -19.68 -14.33
C ALA A 553 -2.78 -18.26 -14.93
N ARG A 554 -2.18 -18.06 -16.09
CA ARG A 554 -2.03 -16.78 -16.76
C ARG A 554 -3.41 -16.19 -17.14
N PRO A 555 -4.16 -15.58 -16.19
CA PRO A 555 -5.42 -14.95 -16.53
C PRO A 555 -5.16 -13.72 -17.39
N HIS A 556 -6.08 -13.48 -18.30
CA HIS A 556 -6.07 -12.30 -19.16
C HIS A 556 -7.50 -11.82 -19.37
N ARG A 557 -7.64 -10.54 -19.69
CA ARG A 557 -8.92 -9.96 -20.10
C ARG A 557 -8.78 -9.03 -21.27
N ILE A 558 -9.86 -8.92 -22.03
CA ILE A 558 -10.07 -7.93 -23.06
C ILE A 558 -11.19 -7.01 -22.58
N ILE A 559 -10.99 -5.71 -22.77
CA ILE A 559 -11.93 -4.67 -22.40
C ILE A 559 -12.23 -3.86 -23.65
N ASN A 560 -13.53 -3.75 -24.00
CA ASN A 560 -14.01 -2.89 -25.05
C ASN A 560 -14.87 -1.79 -24.43
N SER A 561 -14.55 -0.54 -24.70
CA SER A 561 -15.21 0.59 -24.08
C SER A 561 -15.68 1.61 -25.11
N GLY A 562 -16.83 2.21 -24.86
CA GLY A 562 -17.32 3.37 -25.60
C GLY A 562 -17.84 4.42 -24.62
N PHE A 563 -17.52 5.69 -24.87
CA PHE A 563 -17.97 6.78 -24.03
C PHE A 563 -18.41 8.00 -24.84
N ALA A 564 -19.27 8.80 -24.24
CA ALA A 564 -19.65 10.11 -24.74
C ALA A 564 -19.83 11.10 -23.60
N GLU A 565 -19.56 12.36 -23.88
CA GLU A 565 -19.73 13.48 -22.95
C GLU A 565 -20.29 14.68 -23.68
N ILE A 566 -21.16 15.45 -23.04
CA ILE A 566 -21.69 16.72 -23.55
C ILE A 566 -21.66 17.76 -22.45
N ASN A 567 -21.26 18.95 -22.80
CA ASN A 567 -21.34 20.14 -21.95
C ASN A 567 -22.21 21.19 -22.60
N VAL A 568 -23.23 21.67 -21.86
CA VAL A 568 -24.27 22.59 -22.33
C VAL A 568 -24.25 23.85 -21.46
N PRO A 569 -23.66 24.96 -21.91
CA PRO A 569 -23.76 26.25 -21.24
C PRO A 569 -25.16 26.85 -21.56
N ILE A 570 -26.06 26.84 -20.57
CA ILE A 570 -27.43 27.34 -20.72
C ILE A 570 -27.47 28.86 -20.61
N VAL A 571 -26.76 29.37 -19.60
CA VAL A 571 -26.58 30.81 -19.36
C VAL A 571 -25.10 31.12 -19.32
N GLY A 572 -24.70 32.18 -19.96
CA GLY A 572 -23.36 32.71 -19.98
C GLY A 572 -23.37 34.22 -20.23
N LYS A 573 -22.23 34.80 -20.56
CA LYS A 573 -22.03 36.25 -20.67
C LYS A 573 -23.04 36.96 -21.58
N ASP A 574 -23.51 36.34 -22.67
CA ASP A 574 -24.35 37.01 -23.68
C ASP A 574 -25.86 36.92 -23.36
N ASN A 575 -26.28 36.08 -22.40
CA ASN A 575 -27.66 35.92 -21.97
C ASN A 575 -27.83 35.90 -20.44
N GLU A 576 -26.94 36.57 -19.75
CA GLU A 576 -26.94 36.71 -18.30
C GLU A 576 -28.27 37.20 -17.76
N LEU A 577 -28.71 36.61 -16.68
CA LEU A 577 -29.96 36.97 -16.01
C LEU A 577 -29.71 37.45 -14.57
N PRO A 578 -30.59 38.24 -13.97
CA PRO A 578 -30.44 38.61 -12.57
C PRO A 578 -30.31 37.35 -11.68
N PHE A 579 -29.25 37.27 -10.88
CA PHE A 579 -28.89 36.11 -10.06
C PHE A 579 -28.55 34.80 -10.83
N VAL A 580 -28.31 34.88 -12.14
CA VAL A 580 -27.83 33.76 -12.96
C VAL A 580 -26.75 34.29 -13.90
N HIS A 581 -25.53 34.46 -13.39
CA HIS A 581 -24.37 34.90 -14.16
C HIS A 581 -23.92 33.83 -15.15
N ALA A 582 -23.84 32.56 -14.67
CA ALA A 582 -23.61 31.42 -15.54
C ALA A 582 -24.39 30.19 -15.05
N LEU A 583 -24.82 29.35 -15.99
CA LEU A 583 -25.41 28.05 -15.71
C LEU A 583 -24.97 27.06 -16.78
N SER A 584 -24.30 26.00 -16.37
CA SER A 584 -23.88 24.92 -17.26
C SER A 584 -24.30 23.55 -16.73
N PHE A 585 -24.57 22.65 -17.67
CA PHE A 585 -24.90 21.25 -17.41
C PHE A 585 -23.92 20.35 -18.16
N ASN A 586 -23.45 19.30 -17.50
CA ASN A 586 -22.59 18.28 -18.09
C ASN A 586 -23.23 16.91 -17.91
N ALA A 587 -23.16 16.07 -18.94
CA ALA A 587 -23.54 14.67 -18.87
C ALA A 587 -22.49 13.82 -19.55
N SER A 588 -22.06 12.75 -18.89
CA SER A 588 -21.17 11.74 -19.47
C SER A 588 -21.72 10.34 -19.24
N GLY A 589 -21.41 9.44 -20.15
CA GLY A 589 -21.79 8.04 -20.07
C GLY A 589 -20.75 7.15 -20.73
N ARG A 590 -20.56 5.95 -20.16
CA ARG A 590 -19.60 4.96 -20.61
C ARG A 590 -20.17 3.55 -20.49
N LEU A 591 -19.90 2.76 -21.51
CA LEU A 591 -20.18 1.33 -21.57
C LEU A 591 -18.87 0.57 -21.69
N ASP A 592 -18.66 -0.40 -20.82
CA ASP A 592 -17.49 -1.26 -20.82
C ASP A 592 -17.92 -2.73 -20.91
N GLY A 593 -17.31 -3.48 -21.84
CA GLY A 593 -17.48 -4.91 -21.98
C GLY A 593 -16.20 -5.65 -21.62
N TYR A 594 -16.25 -6.40 -20.53
CA TYR A 594 -15.15 -7.20 -19.97
C TYR A 594 -15.33 -8.65 -20.36
N SER A 595 -14.27 -9.29 -20.84
CA SER A 595 -14.33 -10.69 -21.28
C SER A 595 -14.48 -11.72 -20.16
N ASP A 596 -14.25 -11.33 -18.90
CA ASP A 596 -14.28 -12.21 -17.73
C ASP A 596 -15.57 -12.07 -16.90
N PHE A 597 -16.08 -10.85 -16.62
CA PHE A 597 -17.25 -10.67 -15.75
C PHE A 597 -18.43 -9.96 -16.43
N GLY A 598 -18.32 -9.58 -17.71
CA GLY A 598 -19.45 -9.04 -18.48
C GLY A 598 -19.44 -7.52 -18.63
N ASN A 599 -20.61 -6.91 -18.72
CA ASN A 599 -20.76 -5.51 -19.11
C ASN A 599 -21.09 -4.62 -17.90
N THR A 600 -20.58 -3.38 -17.96
CA THR A 600 -20.94 -2.31 -17.02
C THR A 600 -21.39 -1.06 -17.79
N ALA A 601 -22.31 -0.29 -17.18
CA ALA A 601 -22.77 0.99 -17.71
C ALA A 601 -22.71 2.03 -16.61
N ASN A 602 -22.02 3.15 -16.86
CA ASN A 602 -21.84 4.21 -15.87
C ASN A 602 -22.16 5.56 -16.46
N TYR A 603 -22.73 6.44 -15.64
CA TYR A 603 -23.05 7.81 -16.03
C TYR A 603 -22.58 8.80 -14.96
N LYS A 604 -22.42 10.06 -15.35
CA LYS A 604 -22.26 11.19 -14.42
C LYS A 604 -23.00 12.40 -14.99
N LEU A 605 -23.73 13.07 -14.12
CA LEU A 605 -24.41 14.32 -14.38
C LEU A 605 -23.79 15.38 -13.50
N GLY A 606 -23.49 16.55 -14.06
CA GLY A 606 -22.94 17.70 -13.35
C GLY A 606 -23.72 18.98 -13.67
N ILE A 607 -23.87 19.84 -12.68
CA ILE A 607 -24.40 21.18 -12.82
C ILE A 607 -23.47 22.18 -12.14
N SER A 608 -23.24 23.31 -12.79
CA SER A 608 -22.54 24.47 -12.22
C SER A 608 -23.45 25.67 -12.38
N TYR A 609 -23.72 26.35 -11.29
CA TYR A 609 -24.56 27.54 -11.22
C TYR A 609 -23.81 28.69 -10.55
N GLU A 610 -23.68 29.78 -11.26
CA GLU A 610 -23.05 31.00 -10.77
C GLU A 610 -24.12 32.09 -10.58
N PRO A 611 -24.62 32.33 -9.37
CA PRO A 611 -25.52 33.43 -9.12
C PRO A 611 -24.90 34.81 -9.38
N PHE A 612 -23.60 34.91 -9.14
CA PHE A 612 -22.76 36.07 -9.46
C PHE A 612 -21.30 35.58 -9.62
N ALA A 613 -20.44 36.37 -10.27
CA ALA A 613 -19.11 35.96 -10.71
C ALA A 613 -18.21 35.41 -9.60
N ALA A 614 -18.42 35.80 -8.35
CA ALA A 614 -17.61 35.34 -7.22
C ALA A 614 -18.06 34.02 -6.58
N LEU A 615 -19.23 33.49 -6.91
CA LEU A 615 -19.78 32.28 -6.28
C LEU A 615 -20.21 31.26 -7.32
N THR A 616 -19.63 30.09 -7.26
CA THR A 616 -20.05 28.91 -8.04
C THR A 616 -20.67 27.87 -7.12
N ILE A 617 -21.90 27.49 -7.36
CA ILE A 617 -22.58 26.37 -6.71
C ILE A 617 -22.57 25.19 -7.68
N ARG A 618 -22.09 24.07 -7.24
CA ARG A 618 -21.91 22.87 -8.07
C ARG A 618 -22.52 21.63 -7.45
N ALA A 619 -23.01 20.71 -8.29
CA ALA A 619 -23.50 19.42 -7.84
C ALA A 619 -23.22 18.34 -8.87
N THR A 620 -22.99 17.12 -8.40
CA THR A 620 -22.85 15.93 -9.24
C THR A 620 -23.68 14.77 -8.74
N ASN A 621 -24.05 13.89 -9.66
CA ASN A 621 -24.59 12.56 -9.37
C ASN A 621 -24.06 11.57 -10.41
N GLY A 622 -23.65 10.38 -9.99
CA GLY A 622 -23.13 9.38 -10.91
C GLY A 622 -22.98 8.00 -10.32
N THR A 623 -22.68 7.06 -11.21
CA THR A 623 -22.32 5.69 -10.88
C THR A 623 -20.87 5.41 -11.22
N SER A 624 -20.29 4.44 -10.53
CA SER A 624 -18.90 4.02 -10.71
C SER A 624 -18.76 2.54 -10.37
N PHE A 625 -17.65 1.93 -10.76
CA PHE A 625 -17.38 0.53 -10.44
C PHE A 625 -15.89 0.27 -10.28
N ASP A 626 -15.59 -0.82 -9.58
CA ASP A 626 -14.25 -1.41 -9.45
C ASP A 626 -14.26 -2.83 -10.00
N ALA A 627 -13.39 -3.09 -10.97
CA ALA A 627 -13.27 -4.41 -11.58
C ALA A 627 -12.53 -5.37 -10.64
N PRO A 628 -12.95 -6.63 -10.53
CA PRO A 628 -12.17 -7.63 -9.82
C PRO A 628 -10.76 -7.73 -10.42
N SER A 629 -9.75 -7.98 -9.58
CA SER A 629 -8.40 -8.19 -10.08
C SER A 629 -8.32 -9.49 -10.91
N LEU A 630 -7.38 -9.55 -11.85
CA LEU A 630 -7.12 -10.77 -12.61
C LEU A 630 -6.72 -11.94 -11.71
N ALA A 631 -6.07 -11.66 -10.58
CA ALA A 631 -5.73 -12.68 -9.59
C ALA A 631 -6.99 -13.24 -8.90
N ASP A 632 -7.98 -12.39 -8.64
CA ASP A 632 -9.21 -12.78 -7.95
C ASP A 632 -10.23 -13.48 -8.87
N THR A 633 -10.22 -13.21 -10.18
CA THR A 633 -11.05 -13.90 -11.19
C THR A 633 -10.36 -15.10 -11.84
N ALA A 634 -9.07 -15.32 -11.56
CA ALA A 634 -8.34 -16.47 -12.08
C ALA A 634 -9.06 -17.79 -11.80
N ALA A 635 -8.70 -18.82 -12.56
CA ALA A 635 -9.22 -20.17 -12.28
C ALA A 635 -8.96 -20.58 -10.82
N PRO A 636 -9.91 -21.22 -10.14
CA PRO A 636 -9.74 -21.65 -8.77
C PRO A 636 -8.48 -22.52 -8.63
N ASP A 637 -7.76 -22.36 -7.52
CA ASP A 637 -6.73 -23.34 -7.17
C ASP A 637 -7.41 -24.69 -6.94
N THR A 638 -7.01 -25.69 -7.67
CA THR A 638 -7.56 -27.05 -7.54
C THR A 638 -7.03 -27.80 -6.32
N ARG A 639 -6.23 -27.13 -5.47
CA ARG A 639 -5.68 -27.73 -4.25
C ARG A 639 -6.47 -27.26 -3.04
N PHE A 640 -6.62 -28.14 -2.07
CA PHE A 640 -7.08 -27.74 -0.73
C PHE A 640 -5.89 -27.35 0.13
N THR A 641 -6.11 -26.36 1.00
CA THR A 641 -5.21 -26.12 2.13
C THR A 641 -5.75 -26.83 3.35
N TYR A 642 -4.96 -27.72 3.92
CA TYR A 642 -5.28 -28.43 5.16
C TYR A 642 -4.53 -27.79 6.31
N THR A 643 -5.27 -27.37 7.32
CA THR A 643 -4.70 -26.88 8.58
C THR A 643 -4.87 -28.01 9.61
N PRO A 644 -3.77 -28.62 10.08
CA PRO A 644 -3.84 -29.77 10.98
C PRO A 644 -4.42 -29.37 12.34
N GLN A 645 -4.66 -30.36 13.18
CA GLN A 645 -5.12 -30.18 14.55
C GLN A 645 -4.27 -29.12 15.28
N ARG A 646 -4.93 -28.19 15.94
CA ARG A 646 -4.31 -27.09 16.67
C ARG A 646 -4.07 -27.45 18.12
N THR A 647 -3.03 -26.86 18.69
CA THR A 647 -2.77 -26.90 20.14
C THR A 647 -3.60 -25.87 20.91
N ALA A 648 -4.10 -24.84 20.21
CA ALA A 648 -5.03 -23.85 20.75
C ALA A 648 -6.34 -23.89 19.97
N ALA A 649 -7.45 -23.66 20.65
CA ALA A 649 -8.79 -23.65 20.05
C ALA A 649 -8.86 -22.68 18.86
N ASN A 650 -9.49 -23.13 17.79
CA ASN A 650 -9.77 -22.27 16.65
C ASN A 650 -10.82 -21.23 17.07
N THR A 651 -10.49 -19.96 16.93
CA THR A 651 -11.43 -18.87 17.23
C THR A 651 -12.46 -18.68 16.11
N ASN A 652 -12.19 -19.21 14.91
CA ASN A 652 -13.12 -19.17 13.78
C ASN A 652 -13.98 -20.43 13.73
N VAL A 653 -14.73 -20.69 14.79
CA VAL A 653 -15.72 -21.76 14.92
C VAL A 653 -17.01 -21.21 15.54
N PRO A 654 -18.17 -21.84 15.30
CA PRO A 654 -19.43 -21.38 15.88
C PRO A 654 -19.39 -21.26 17.41
N ALA A 655 -20.13 -20.31 17.96
CA ALA A 655 -20.34 -20.24 19.40
C ALA A 655 -20.95 -21.55 19.92
N GLY A 656 -20.42 -22.04 21.06
CA GLY A 656 -20.84 -23.33 21.63
C GLY A 656 -20.15 -24.56 21.06
N THR A 657 -19.21 -24.41 20.10
CA THR A 657 -18.36 -25.52 19.65
C THR A 657 -17.57 -26.09 20.82
N SER A 658 -17.55 -27.42 20.94
CA SER A 658 -16.80 -28.10 22.01
C SER A 658 -15.30 -27.80 21.90
N ALA A 659 -14.59 -27.76 23.03
CA ALA A 659 -13.15 -27.56 23.03
C ALA A 659 -12.41 -28.62 22.16
N ALA A 660 -12.90 -29.85 22.13
CA ALA A 660 -12.36 -30.94 21.32
C ALA A 660 -12.55 -30.66 19.81
N ASP A 661 -13.73 -30.19 19.38
CA ASP A 661 -14.03 -29.88 17.99
C ASP A 661 -13.28 -28.60 17.51
N ALA A 662 -13.11 -27.64 18.38
CA ALA A 662 -12.35 -26.41 18.10
C ALA A 662 -10.85 -26.69 17.85
N LEU A 663 -10.34 -27.82 18.31
CA LEU A 663 -8.98 -28.30 18.05
C LEU A 663 -8.85 -29.11 16.75
N ARG A 664 -9.96 -29.60 16.18
CA ARG A 664 -9.93 -30.41 14.96
C ARG A 664 -9.41 -29.62 13.75
N PRO A 665 -8.89 -30.31 12.73
CA PRO A 665 -8.40 -29.71 11.52
C PRO A 665 -9.46 -28.88 10.78
N SER A 666 -9.00 -27.95 9.95
CA SER A 666 -9.82 -27.25 8.97
C SER A 666 -9.28 -27.48 7.56
N ILE A 667 -10.15 -27.44 6.57
CA ILE A 667 -9.80 -27.41 5.16
C ILE A 667 -10.33 -26.14 4.53
N SER A 668 -9.62 -25.60 3.55
CA SER A 668 -10.04 -24.41 2.81
C SER A 668 -9.69 -24.50 1.34
N THR A 669 -10.45 -23.79 0.53
CA THR A 669 -10.23 -23.63 -0.91
C THR A 669 -9.67 -22.27 -1.17
N PRO A 670 -8.38 -22.13 -1.47
CA PRO A 670 -7.78 -20.87 -1.90
C PRO A 670 -8.00 -20.62 -3.40
N GLY A 671 -7.50 -19.46 -3.89
CA GLY A 671 -7.45 -19.15 -5.31
C GLY A 671 -8.50 -18.14 -5.76
N GLY A 672 -8.64 -17.99 -7.07
CA GLY A 672 -9.57 -17.04 -7.66
C GLY A 672 -11.01 -17.56 -7.72
N ASN A 673 -11.94 -16.65 -7.92
CA ASN A 673 -13.36 -16.91 -8.10
C ASN A 673 -13.83 -16.35 -9.46
N PRO A 674 -14.00 -17.18 -10.49
CA PRO A 674 -14.46 -16.73 -11.81
C PRO A 674 -15.88 -16.15 -11.83
N GLN A 675 -16.61 -16.28 -10.72
CA GLN A 675 -17.97 -15.72 -10.55
C GLN A 675 -17.97 -14.36 -9.82
N LEU A 676 -16.79 -13.84 -9.48
CA LEU A 676 -16.66 -12.57 -8.80
C LEU A 676 -17.08 -11.44 -9.73
N GLY A 677 -18.07 -10.67 -9.31
CA GLY A 677 -18.56 -9.50 -10.02
C GLY A 677 -17.84 -8.21 -9.58
N PRO A 678 -18.06 -7.11 -10.29
CA PRO A 678 -17.53 -5.81 -9.91
C PRO A 678 -18.17 -5.29 -8.62
N GLU A 679 -17.41 -4.48 -7.88
CA GLU A 679 -18.01 -3.58 -6.89
C GLU A 679 -18.66 -2.42 -7.62
N THR A 680 -19.75 -1.89 -7.07
CA THR A 680 -20.47 -0.76 -7.67
C THR A 680 -20.59 0.39 -6.68
N GLY A 681 -20.50 1.61 -7.19
CA GLY A 681 -20.59 2.84 -6.41
C GLY A 681 -21.68 3.78 -6.93
N ARG A 682 -22.35 4.45 -6.01
CA ARG A 682 -23.23 5.59 -6.30
C ARG A 682 -22.75 6.77 -5.50
N THR A 683 -22.45 7.85 -6.21
CA THR A 683 -21.90 9.06 -5.60
C THR A 683 -22.78 10.26 -5.97
N TRP A 684 -23.00 11.14 -4.99
CA TRP A 684 -23.42 12.50 -5.25
C TRP A 684 -22.60 13.46 -4.41
N SER A 685 -22.39 14.65 -4.94
CA SER A 685 -21.76 15.76 -4.20
C SER A 685 -22.47 17.08 -4.51
N ILE A 686 -22.47 17.98 -3.54
CA ILE A 686 -22.92 19.35 -3.69
C ILE A 686 -21.93 20.27 -2.98
N GLY A 687 -21.56 21.37 -3.61
CA GLY A 687 -20.59 22.29 -3.04
C GLY A 687 -20.73 23.71 -3.54
N GLY A 688 -19.93 24.57 -2.96
CA GLY A 688 -19.82 25.98 -3.37
C GLY A 688 -18.38 26.44 -3.32
N ASP A 689 -17.96 27.17 -4.34
CA ASP A 689 -16.64 27.79 -4.47
C ASP A 689 -16.82 29.30 -4.51
N PHE A 690 -16.15 30.00 -3.61
CA PHE A 690 -16.20 31.44 -3.49
C PHE A 690 -14.84 32.07 -3.78
N HIS A 691 -14.77 32.82 -4.88
CA HIS A 691 -13.58 33.49 -5.38
C HIS A 691 -13.89 35.00 -5.56
N PRO A 692 -13.94 35.76 -4.48
CA PRO A 692 -14.26 37.17 -4.58
C PRO A 692 -13.16 37.95 -5.33
N THR A 693 -13.57 39.00 -6.03
CA THR A 693 -12.66 39.98 -6.62
C THR A 693 -12.62 41.20 -5.72
N THR A 694 -12.76 42.40 -6.29
CA THR A 694 -12.81 43.62 -5.50
C THR A 694 -14.27 43.92 -5.09
N GLU A 695 -14.60 43.55 -3.86
CA GLU A 695 -15.95 43.75 -3.31
C GLU A 695 -15.91 44.88 -2.28
N PHE A 696 -16.85 45.82 -2.34
CA PHE A 696 -17.00 46.90 -1.38
C PHE A 696 -15.73 47.79 -1.23
N GLY A 697 -14.89 47.90 -2.28
CA GLY A 697 -13.66 48.68 -2.24
C GLY A 697 -12.49 48.03 -1.49
N ILE A 698 -12.64 46.76 -1.10
CA ILE A 698 -11.58 45.91 -0.51
C ILE A 698 -11.17 44.88 -1.57
N ASP A 699 -9.88 44.78 -1.83
CA ASP A 699 -9.35 43.73 -2.69
C ASP A 699 -9.34 42.41 -1.94
N LEU A 700 -10.23 41.50 -2.33
CA LEU A 700 -10.38 40.15 -1.80
C LEU A 700 -9.94 39.06 -2.81
N SER A 701 -9.31 39.49 -3.92
CA SER A 701 -8.95 38.59 -5.03
C SER A 701 -8.01 37.43 -4.63
N GLY A 702 -7.35 37.54 -3.49
CA GLY A 702 -6.50 36.46 -2.96
C GLY A 702 -7.23 35.41 -2.13
N ILE A 703 -8.55 35.51 -1.93
CA ILE A 703 -9.34 34.57 -1.13
C ILE A 703 -9.97 33.52 -2.03
N GLU A 704 -9.81 32.27 -1.66
CA GLU A 704 -10.49 31.13 -2.25
C GLU A 704 -11.09 30.26 -1.13
N ILE A 705 -12.40 30.00 -1.21
CA ILE A 705 -13.11 29.13 -0.26
C ILE A 705 -13.87 28.08 -1.05
N SER A 706 -13.69 26.82 -0.68
CA SER A 706 -14.44 25.69 -1.24
C SER A 706 -15.03 24.84 -0.12
N VAL A 707 -16.30 24.49 -0.24
CA VAL A 707 -17.00 23.58 0.67
C VAL A 707 -17.77 22.56 -0.17
N THR A 708 -17.59 21.27 0.10
CA THR A 708 -18.30 20.19 -0.60
C THR A 708 -18.85 19.18 0.38
N ALA A 709 -20.14 18.93 0.36
CA ALA A 709 -20.77 17.76 0.98
C ALA A 709 -20.72 16.61 -0.02
N PHE A 710 -20.38 15.42 0.45
CA PHE A 710 -20.28 14.23 -0.37
C PHE A 710 -20.99 13.03 0.25
N HIS A 711 -21.44 12.12 -0.63
CA HIS A 711 -22.05 10.85 -0.29
C HIS A 711 -21.60 9.80 -1.30
N THR A 712 -21.06 8.69 -0.83
CA THR A 712 -20.67 7.55 -1.67
C THR A 712 -21.14 6.27 -1.02
N LYS A 713 -22.00 5.52 -1.71
CA LYS A 713 -22.42 4.18 -1.32
C LYS A 713 -21.73 3.16 -2.20
N PHE A 714 -21.05 2.22 -1.57
CA PHE A 714 -20.41 1.07 -2.21
C PHE A 714 -21.26 -0.16 -1.98
N GLU A 715 -21.53 -0.93 -3.03
CA GLU A 715 -22.30 -2.17 -2.99
C GLU A 715 -21.49 -3.31 -3.60
N HIS A 716 -21.76 -4.54 -3.19
CA HIS A 716 -21.09 -5.75 -3.69
C HIS A 716 -19.57 -5.78 -3.40
N GLN A 717 -19.15 -5.27 -2.24
CA GLN A 717 -17.75 -5.22 -1.89
C GLN A 717 -17.08 -6.59 -1.96
N GLN A 718 -15.91 -6.64 -2.56
CA GLN A 718 -15.13 -7.87 -2.72
C GLN A 718 -14.35 -8.16 -1.43
N GLY A 719 -14.65 -9.26 -0.79
CA GLY A 719 -14.06 -9.60 0.50
C GLY A 719 -13.88 -11.09 0.73
N LEU A 720 -13.09 -11.41 1.75
CA LEU A 720 -12.95 -12.76 2.28
C LEU A 720 -13.89 -12.94 3.47
N ILE A 721 -14.53 -14.08 3.58
CA ILE A 721 -15.44 -14.36 4.72
C ILE A 721 -14.72 -14.27 6.08
N LEU A 722 -13.43 -14.57 6.13
CA LEU A 722 -12.63 -14.51 7.36
C LEU A 722 -12.24 -13.08 7.78
N ASN A 723 -12.45 -12.07 6.94
CA ASN A 723 -12.21 -10.68 7.33
C ASN A 723 -13.19 -10.21 8.43
N ASN A 724 -14.32 -10.91 8.57
CA ASN A 724 -15.37 -10.61 9.53
C ASN A 724 -15.68 -11.82 10.44
N PRO A 725 -14.74 -12.27 11.28
CA PRO A 725 -14.92 -13.50 12.06
C PRO A 725 -16.10 -13.44 13.04
N GLY A 726 -16.45 -12.27 13.53
CA GLY A 726 -17.59 -12.07 14.45
C GLY A 726 -18.96 -12.36 13.83
N VAL A 727 -19.04 -12.34 12.50
CA VAL A 727 -20.29 -12.58 11.77
C VAL A 727 -20.25 -13.83 10.88
N LEU A 728 -19.13 -14.53 10.84
CA LEU A 728 -18.91 -15.72 10.00
C LEU A 728 -20.05 -16.75 10.15
N PHE A 729 -20.54 -16.97 11.34
CA PHE A 729 -21.58 -17.95 11.67
C PHE A 729 -22.96 -17.32 11.94
N SER A 730 -23.19 -16.09 11.51
CA SER A 730 -24.47 -15.38 11.68
C SER A 730 -25.62 -15.90 10.78
N GLY A 731 -25.34 -16.86 9.91
CA GLY A 731 -26.29 -17.34 8.90
C GLY A 731 -26.11 -16.72 7.52
N SER A 732 -25.61 -15.49 7.43
CA SER A 732 -25.41 -14.76 6.15
C SER A 732 -24.30 -15.39 5.29
N TYR A 733 -23.41 -16.17 5.87
CA TYR A 733 -22.29 -16.80 5.19
C TYR A 733 -22.40 -18.33 5.07
N ASN A 734 -23.57 -18.92 5.36
CA ASN A 734 -23.79 -20.38 5.36
C ASN A 734 -23.37 -21.07 4.05
N GLN A 735 -23.46 -20.34 2.91
CA GLN A 735 -23.04 -20.87 1.61
C GLN A 735 -21.51 -20.98 1.46
N TYR A 736 -20.71 -20.36 2.32
CA TYR A 736 -19.26 -20.32 2.20
C TYR A 736 -18.53 -21.25 3.16
N TYR A 737 -19.23 -22.00 4.01
CA TYR A 737 -18.62 -23.01 4.87
C TYR A 737 -19.49 -24.24 5.03
N ILE A 738 -18.89 -25.36 5.43
CA ILE A 738 -19.58 -26.60 5.82
C ILE A 738 -19.00 -27.05 7.15
N LEU A 739 -19.86 -27.24 8.15
CA LEU A 739 -19.47 -27.84 9.43
C LEU A 739 -19.55 -29.33 9.37
N ASN A 740 -18.60 -30.03 10.01
CA ASN A 740 -18.48 -31.49 9.99
C ASN A 740 -18.65 -32.08 8.57
N PRO A 741 -17.86 -31.56 7.57
CA PRO A 741 -18.05 -31.98 6.20
C PRO A 741 -17.79 -33.48 6.04
N THR A 742 -18.59 -34.17 5.22
CA THR A 742 -18.28 -35.49 4.75
C THR A 742 -17.44 -35.41 3.46
N LEU A 743 -16.66 -36.44 3.16
CA LEU A 743 -15.87 -36.50 1.93
C LEU A 743 -16.77 -36.32 0.70
N ALA A 744 -17.96 -36.96 0.69
CA ALA A 744 -18.92 -36.85 -0.40
C ALA A 744 -19.40 -35.39 -0.61
N GLN A 745 -19.66 -34.67 0.47
CA GLN A 745 -20.03 -33.24 0.39
C GLN A 745 -18.90 -32.39 -0.18
N VAL A 746 -17.65 -32.62 0.22
CA VAL A 746 -16.46 -31.90 -0.30
C VAL A 746 -16.29 -32.20 -1.78
N GLN A 747 -16.41 -33.48 -2.19
CA GLN A 747 -16.31 -33.89 -3.60
C GLN A 747 -17.43 -33.28 -4.46
N ALA A 748 -18.66 -33.29 -3.96
CA ALA A 748 -19.79 -32.70 -4.69
C ALA A 748 -19.64 -31.19 -4.88
N ARG A 749 -19.07 -30.50 -3.89
CA ARG A 749 -18.90 -29.03 -3.94
C ARG A 749 -17.71 -28.59 -4.77
N TYR A 750 -16.63 -29.35 -4.76
CA TYR A 750 -15.36 -29.02 -5.42
C TYR A 750 -14.82 -30.21 -6.26
N PRO A 751 -15.55 -30.61 -7.29
CA PRO A 751 -15.17 -31.79 -8.08
C PRO A 751 -13.82 -31.64 -8.79
N THR A 752 -13.45 -30.44 -9.16
CA THR A 752 -12.17 -30.12 -9.82
C THR A 752 -10.95 -30.23 -8.91
N ASN A 753 -11.16 -30.29 -7.60
CA ASN A 753 -10.10 -30.43 -6.61
C ASN A 753 -9.73 -31.90 -6.35
N PHE A 754 -10.30 -32.82 -7.12
CA PHE A 754 -10.02 -34.26 -7.04
C PHE A 754 -9.49 -34.80 -8.37
N ASN A 755 -8.50 -35.66 -8.29
CA ASN A 755 -7.96 -36.37 -9.45
C ASN A 755 -8.97 -37.44 -9.93
N ALA A 756 -8.77 -37.94 -11.15
CA ALA A 756 -9.61 -38.97 -11.72
C ALA A 756 -9.67 -40.27 -10.87
N ASN A 757 -8.67 -40.57 -10.04
CA ASN A 757 -8.64 -41.67 -9.09
C ASN A 757 -9.35 -41.36 -7.75
N GLY A 758 -9.98 -40.18 -7.62
CA GLY A 758 -10.67 -39.73 -6.42
C GLY A 758 -9.77 -39.21 -5.30
N SER A 759 -8.45 -39.12 -5.50
CA SER A 759 -7.55 -38.49 -4.55
C SER A 759 -7.64 -36.95 -4.65
N ALA A 760 -7.65 -36.27 -3.50
CA ALA A 760 -7.67 -34.79 -3.48
C ALA A 760 -6.29 -34.21 -3.75
N ASN A 761 -6.27 -33.09 -4.51
CA ASN A 761 -5.09 -32.25 -4.63
C ASN A 761 -4.93 -31.39 -3.36
N VAL A 762 -3.74 -31.41 -2.75
CA VAL A 762 -3.49 -30.68 -1.51
C VAL A 762 -2.21 -29.87 -1.58
N ALA A 763 -2.27 -28.62 -1.14
CA ALA A 763 -1.14 -27.68 -1.20
C ALA A 763 -0.14 -27.84 -0.04
N THR A 764 -0.54 -28.46 1.07
CA THR A 764 0.29 -28.56 2.28
C THR A 764 0.57 -29.99 2.69
N THR A 765 1.82 -30.27 3.09
CA THR A 765 2.25 -31.49 3.75
C THR A 765 1.83 -31.45 5.22
N GLY A 766 1.09 -32.37 5.69
CA GLY A 766 0.62 -32.41 7.10
C GLY A 766 -0.63 -33.25 7.28
N PHE A 767 -1.02 -33.95 6.21
CA PHE A 767 -2.09 -34.93 6.32
C PHE A 767 -1.67 -36.11 7.19
N PRO A 768 -2.60 -36.66 7.99
CA PRO A 768 -2.37 -37.85 8.75
C PRO A 768 -2.34 -39.15 7.88
N GLY A 769 -2.28 -39.03 6.56
CA GLY A 769 -2.26 -40.13 5.60
C GLY A 769 -1.88 -39.66 4.19
N PRO A 770 -1.90 -40.51 3.17
CA PRO A 770 -1.44 -40.21 1.83
C PRO A 770 -2.33 -39.22 1.06
N ASP A 771 -3.56 -38.98 1.51
CA ASP A 771 -4.52 -38.09 0.85
C ASP A 771 -5.58 -37.51 1.81
N LEU A 772 -6.40 -36.60 1.31
CA LEU A 772 -7.49 -35.99 2.06
C LEU A 772 -8.54 -37.03 2.51
N ALA A 773 -8.78 -38.08 1.72
CA ALA A 773 -9.74 -39.12 2.06
C ALA A 773 -9.36 -39.83 3.36
N SER A 774 -8.07 -40.02 3.63
CA SER A 774 -7.61 -40.66 4.88
C SER A 774 -7.96 -39.82 6.12
N ALA A 775 -8.00 -38.47 6.00
CA ALA A 775 -8.44 -37.60 7.10
C ALA A 775 -9.94 -37.78 7.43
N PHE A 776 -10.77 -38.10 6.45
CA PHE A 776 -12.21 -38.40 6.65
C PHE A 776 -12.47 -39.83 7.11
N ASN A 777 -11.59 -40.76 6.76
CA ASN A 777 -11.73 -42.17 7.11
C ASN A 777 -11.21 -42.50 8.53
N THR A 778 -10.55 -41.56 9.19
CA THR A 778 -10.04 -41.67 10.56
C THR A 778 -10.93 -40.83 11.50
N PRO A 779 -11.94 -41.41 12.14
CA PRO A 779 -12.83 -40.71 13.06
C PRO A 779 -12.05 -40.06 14.22
N GLY A 780 -12.49 -38.91 14.67
CA GLY A 780 -11.93 -38.20 15.81
C GLY A 780 -11.06 -36.99 15.46
N VAL A 781 -9.91 -36.85 16.16
CA VAL A 781 -9.08 -35.62 16.14
C VAL A 781 -8.51 -35.21 14.79
N ASN A 782 -8.42 -36.11 13.82
CA ASN A 782 -7.88 -35.82 12.49
C ASN A 782 -8.96 -35.47 11.45
N GLN A 783 -10.24 -35.72 11.75
CA GLN A 783 -11.33 -35.42 10.83
C GLN A 783 -11.54 -33.88 10.78
N PRO A 784 -11.63 -33.27 9.59
CA PRO A 784 -11.89 -31.83 9.47
C PRO A 784 -13.21 -31.43 10.14
N TYR A 785 -13.18 -30.41 10.97
CA TYR A 785 -14.35 -29.84 11.60
C TYR A 785 -15.08 -28.87 10.69
N ILE A 786 -14.32 -28.11 9.88
CA ILE A 786 -14.88 -27.09 9.02
C ILE A 786 -14.16 -27.04 7.67
N LEU A 787 -14.94 -26.85 6.61
CA LEU A 787 -14.48 -26.48 5.28
C LEU A 787 -14.86 -25.02 5.05
N TYR A 788 -13.88 -24.18 4.65
CA TYR A 788 -14.08 -22.79 4.28
C TYR A 788 -13.88 -22.56 2.78
N ASP A 789 -14.74 -21.77 2.17
CA ASP A 789 -14.46 -21.14 0.87
C ASP A 789 -13.73 -19.82 1.13
N LEU A 790 -12.41 -19.80 0.93
CA LEU A 790 -11.56 -18.63 1.15
C LEU A 790 -11.33 -17.81 -0.12
N ARG A 791 -12.08 -18.06 -1.19
CA ARG A 791 -12.06 -17.21 -2.38
C ARG A 791 -12.77 -15.89 -2.07
N ARG A 792 -12.41 -14.84 -2.81
CA ARG A 792 -13.12 -13.56 -2.70
C ARG A 792 -14.55 -13.69 -3.23
N ASN A 793 -15.46 -12.98 -2.60
CA ASN A 793 -16.87 -12.95 -2.94
C ASN A 793 -17.40 -11.52 -2.80
N ASN A 794 -18.51 -11.21 -3.50
CA ASN A 794 -19.20 -9.94 -3.34
C ASN A 794 -20.06 -10.01 -2.06
N LEU A 795 -19.58 -9.46 -0.96
CA LEU A 795 -20.14 -9.72 0.38
C LEU A 795 -20.94 -8.55 0.95
N GLY A 796 -20.36 -7.34 0.95
CA GLY A 796 -20.83 -6.28 1.81
C GLY A 796 -21.18 -4.98 1.10
N GLU A 797 -21.49 -3.99 1.93
CA GLU A 797 -21.77 -2.61 1.51
C GLU A 797 -21.01 -1.65 2.43
N ALA A 798 -20.65 -0.48 1.91
CA ALA A 798 -20.13 0.62 2.72
C ALA A 798 -20.81 1.93 2.34
N LEU A 799 -20.93 2.83 3.32
CA LEU A 799 -21.43 4.18 3.11
C LEU A 799 -20.43 5.17 3.70
N ILE A 800 -20.00 6.14 2.89
CA ILE A 800 -19.11 7.22 3.29
C ILE A 800 -19.80 8.55 2.99
N GLU A 801 -19.95 9.40 4.01
CA GLU A 801 -20.52 10.74 3.91
C GLU A 801 -19.65 11.71 4.69
N GLY A 802 -19.61 12.95 4.24
CA GLY A 802 -18.85 13.97 4.94
C GLY A 802 -18.78 15.31 4.23
N LEU A 803 -17.83 16.11 4.68
CA LEU A 803 -17.56 17.44 4.18
C LEU A 803 -16.07 17.58 3.85
N ASP A 804 -15.78 18.12 2.67
CA ASP A 804 -14.47 18.69 2.33
C ASP A 804 -14.55 20.21 2.46
N PHE A 805 -13.52 20.78 3.04
CA PHE A 805 -13.38 22.23 3.19
C PHE A 805 -11.98 22.64 2.74
N ALA A 806 -11.87 23.72 1.98
CA ALA A 806 -10.62 24.35 1.62
C ALA A 806 -10.76 25.88 1.73
N PHE A 807 -9.74 26.51 2.26
CA PHE A 807 -9.55 27.97 2.31
C PHE A 807 -8.11 28.26 1.91
N ASN A 808 -7.93 29.16 0.95
CA ASN A 808 -6.63 29.72 0.60
C ASN A 808 -6.71 31.24 0.60
N TYR A 809 -5.65 31.87 1.03
CA TYR A 809 -5.46 33.30 0.95
C TYR A 809 -4.03 33.59 0.52
N THR A 810 -3.87 34.38 -0.54
CA THR A 810 -2.58 34.83 -1.01
C THR A 810 -2.67 36.31 -1.32
N THR A 811 -1.74 37.10 -0.81
CA THR A 811 -1.66 38.52 -1.10
C THR A 811 -0.22 38.99 -1.27
N ASN A 812 -0.02 39.97 -2.10
CA ASN A 812 1.24 40.69 -2.24
C ASN A 812 1.17 41.95 -1.42
N ILE A 813 2.16 42.16 -0.56
CA ILE A 813 2.30 43.39 0.25
C ILE A 813 3.43 44.20 -0.36
N GLU A 814 3.10 45.39 -0.86
CA GLU A 814 4.10 46.29 -1.47
C GLU A 814 5.30 46.44 -0.53
N ASP A 815 6.49 46.42 -1.10
CA ASP A 815 7.80 46.53 -0.44
C ASP A 815 8.15 45.44 0.58
N PHE A 816 7.23 44.52 0.88
CA PHE A 816 7.47 43.41 1.84
C PHE A 816 7.61 42.06 1.16
N GLY A 817 6.76 41.73 0.17
CA GLY A 817 6.73 40.45 -0.50
C GLY A 817 5.34 39.83 -0.52
N SER A 818 5.22 38.48 -0.50
CA SER A 818 3.94 37.81 -0.51
C SER A 818 3.65 37.09 0.83
N LEU A 819 2.37 37.07 1.20
CA LEU A 819 1.86 36.30 2.33
C LEU A 819 0.85 35.29 1.82
N SER A 820 0.92 34.07 2.31
CA SER A 820 -0.04 33.00 2.03
C SER A 820 -0.51 32.32 3.31
N ALA A 821 -1.79 31.95 3.35
CA ALA A 821 -2.35 31.15 4.42
C ALA A 821 -3.37 30.19 3.84
N GLY A 822 -3.49 28.99 4.39
CA GLY A 822 -4.47 28.05 3.93
C GLY A 822 -4.91 27.08 5.03
N PHE A 823 -6.09 26.54 4.80
CA PHE A 823 -6.66 25.48 5.61
C PHE A 823 -7.43 24.53 4.70
N SER A 824 -7.17 23.24 4.83
CA SER A 824 -7.97 22.25 4.14
C SER A 824 -8.29 21.08 5.08
N ALA A 825 -9.50 20.53 4.97
CA ALA A 825 -9.96 19.45 5.82
C ALA A 825 -10.91 18.53 5.10
N THR A 826 -10.85 17.25 5.44
CA THR A 826 -11.88 16.24 5.12
C THR A 826 -12.44 15.71 6.43
N VAL A 827 -13.74 15.80 6.62
CA VAL A 827 -14.44 15.34 7.81
C VAL A 827 -15.47 14.30 7.42
N ASN A 828 -15.23 13.03 7.74
CA ASN A 828 -16.21 11.98 7.57
C ASN A 828 -17.26 12.04 8.71
N THR A 829 -18.50 12.29 8.36
CA THR A 829 -19.64 12.27 9.29
C THR A 829 -20.24 10.87 9.43
N THR A 830 -20.18 10.11 8.35
CA THR A 830 -20.60 8.70 8.28
C THR A 830 -19.51 7.90 7.58
N ASN A 831 -19.11 6.80 8.16
CA ASN A 831 -18.33 5.75 7.50
C ASN A 831 -18.76 4.43 8.10
N THR A 832 -19.55 3.67 7.36
CA THR A 832 -20.11 2.41 7.82
C THR A 832 -19.72 1.28 6.90
N ASN A 833 -19.51 0.11 7.48
CA ASN A 833 -19.27 -1.14 6.76
C ASN A 833 -20.35 -2.16 7.17
N THR A 834 -21.10 -2.66 6.21
CA THR A 834 -22.06 -3.75 6.38
C THR A 834 -21.40 -5.03 5.83
N PRO A 835 -20.94 -5.96 6.67
CA PRO A 835 -20.09 -7.07 6.21
C PRO A 835 -20.80 -8.05 5.28
N ALA A 836 -22.12 -8.18 5.42
CA ALA A 836 -22.97 -9.01 4.55
C ALA A 836 -24.42 -8.52 4.56
N PRO A 837 -25.22 -8.87 3.57
CA PRO A 837 -26.64 -8.53 3.50
C PRO A 837 -27.41 -9.00 4.75
N GLY A 838 -28.20 -8.10 5.33
CA GLY A 838 -29.02 -8.39 6.52
C GLY A 838 -28.28 -8.25 7.85
N LEU A 839 -27.01 -7.93 7.87
CA LEU A 839 -26.26 -7.60 9.08
C LEU A 839 -26.33 -6.10 9.40
N ALA A 840 -26.12 -5.77 10.66
CA ALA A 840 -26.03 -4.38 11.09
C ALA A 840 -24.76 -3.72 10.54
N ALA A 841 -24.89 -2.49 10.09
CA ALA A 841 -23.74 -1.68 9.70
C ALA A 841 -22.85 -1.34 10.90
N ILE A 842 -21.54 -1.48 10.72
CA ILE A 842 -20.54 -1.13 11.72
C ILE A 842 -20.11 0.32 11.46
N ASN A 843 -20.31 1.20 12.41
CA ASN A 843 -19.87 2.59 12.31
C ASN A 843 -18.37 2.70 12.61
N LEU A 844 -17.59 3.06 11.60
CA LEU A 844 -16.14 3.19 11.69
C LEU A 844 -15.68 4.57 12.18
N VAL A 845 -16.51 5.61 12.05
CA VAL A 845 -16.16 6.98 12.46
C VAL A 845 -15.85 7.05 13.96
N GLN A 846 -16.61 6.31 14.77
CA GLN A 846 -16.43 6.34 16.21
C GLN A 846 -15.32 5.43 16.73
N TYR A 847 -15.00 4.34 16.01
CA TYR A 847 -14.27 3.19 16.56
C TYR A 847 -13.16 2.65 15.69
N SER A 848 -12.68 3.41 14.73
CA SER A 848 -11.65 2.96 13.79
C SER A 848 -10.45 3.89 13.81
N VAL A 849 -9.62 3.83 12.79
CA VAL A 849 -8.54 4.78 12.55
C VAL A 849 -9.08 6.19 12.34
N PRO A 850 -8.27 7.24 12.45
CA PRO A 850 -8.72 8.59 12.16
C PRO A 850 -9.18 8.70 10.69
N LEU A 851 -10.47 8.91 10.51
CA LEU A 851 -11.12 8.98 9.19
C LEU A 851 -11.24 10.42 8.68
N SER A 852 -10.84 11.39 9.48
CA SER A 852 -10.83 12.80 9.15
C SER A 852 -9.39 13.31 9.23
N ALA A 853 -9.10 14.35 8.47
CA ALA A 853 -7.80 15.00 8.50
C ALA A 853 -7.93 16.48 8.18
N ALA A 854 -7.01 17.28 8.68
CA ALA A 854 -6.89 18.69 8.32
C ALA A 854 -5.43 19.10 8.20
N THR A 855 -5.19 20.07 7.35
CA THR A 855 -3.90 20.74 7.19
C THR A 855 -4.11 22.25 7.20
N ALA A 856 -3.33 22.97 7.97
CA ALA A 856 -3.31 24.44 7.99
C ALA A 856 -1.89 24.93 7.76
N PHE A 857 -1.73 26.04 7.06
CA PHE A 857 -0.43 26.63 6.86
C PHE A 857 -0.46 28.16 6.85
N VAL A 858 0.68 28.74 7.17
CA VAL A 858 1.00 30.15 6.92
C VAL A 858 2.40 30.21 6.30
N GLY A 859 2.53 30.97 5.23
CA GLY A 859 3.78 31.16 4.50
C GLY A 859 4.00 32.63 4.14
N ALA A 860 5.26 33.00 3.98
CA ALA A 860 5.65 34.31 3.50
C ALA A 860 6.90 34.21 2.64
N THR A 861 6.98 35.10 1.63
CA THR A 861 8.20 35.31 0.84
C THR A 861 8.60 36.79 0.99
N VAL A 862 9.82 37.03 1.50
CA VAL A 862 10.37 38.36 1.74
C VAL A 862 11.75 38.42 1.10
N GLY A 863 11.87 39.17 0.01
CA GLY A 863 13.10 39.18 -0.78
C GLY A 863 13.53 37.78 -1.21
N PRO A 864 14.77 37.34 -0.92
CA PRO A 864 15.26 36.03 -1.32
C PRO A 864 14.80 34.87 -0.37
N VAL A 865 14.08 35.20 0.70
CA VAL A 865 13.68 34.20 1.72
C VAL A 865 12.22 33.83 1.55
N SER A 866 11.94 32.52 1.47
CA SER A 866 10.58 32.01 1.59
C SER A 866 10.49 31.08 2.81
N GLY A 867 9.40 31.17 3.55
CA GLY A 867 9.17 30.32 4.72
C GLY A 867 7.72 29.89 4.82
N ARG A 868 7.47 28.69 5.36
CA ARG A 868 6.13 28.14 5.58
C ARG A 868 6.11 27.30 6.85
N ILE A 869 5.09 27.49 7.66
CA ILE A 869 4.75 26.65 8.80
C ILE A 869 3.48 25.90 8.42
N THR A 870 3.47 24.59 8.56
CA THR A 870 2.31 23.73 8.28
C THR A 870 2.00 22.90 9.52
N VAL A 871 0.72 22.84 9.90
CA VAL A 871 0.21 21.96 10.94
C VAL A 871 -0.68 20.93 10.28
N GLN A 872 -0.40 19.66 10.50
CA GLN A 872 -1.28 18.57 10.10
C GLN A 872 -2.05 18.08 11.33
N TYR A 873 -3.30 17.67 11.16
CA TYR A 873 -4.14 17.20 12.25
C TYR A 873 -4.83 15.89 11.87
N SER A 874 -4.60 14.87 12.68
CA SER A 874 -5.34 13.60 12.67
C SER A 874 -6.10 13.49 13.99
N PRO A 875 -7.45 13.42 13.97
CA PRO A 875 -8.24 13.37 15.20
C PRO A 875 -8.02 12.06 15.96
N GLY A 876 -8.17 12.13 17.28
CA GLY A 876 -8.27 10.93 18.10
C GLY A 876 -9.62 10.23 17.92
N PHE A 877 -9.68 8.95 18.26
CA PHE A 877 -10.88 8.13 18.10
C PHE A 877 -11.09 7.19 19.29
N ASN A 878 -12.35 6.71 19.46
CA ASN A 878 -12.69 5.80 20.53
C ASN A 878 -12.29 4.35 20.15
N VAL A 879 -11.89 3.61 21.17
CA VAL A 879 -11.58 2.18 21.02
C VAL A 879 -12.87 1.38 21.02
N SER A 880 -13.12 0.59 19.97
CA SER A 880 -14.35 -0.20 19.85
C SER A 880 -14.36 -1.39 20.81
N PRO A 881 -15.34 -1.49 21.70
CA PRO A 881 -15.51 -2.69 22.52
C PRO A 881 -15.97 -3.92 21.72
N VAL A 882 -16.54 -3.71 20.53
CA VAL A 882 -17.06 -4.79 19.68
C VAL A 882 -15.98 -5.35 18.75
N LEU A 883 -15.19 -4.46 18.14
CA LEU A 883 -14.12 -4.84 17.22
C LEU A 883 -12.87 -5.36 17.94
N ASN A 884 -12.71 -5.04 19.21
CA ASN A 884 -11.54 -5.37 20.00
C ASN A 884 -11.91 -5.71 21.45
N GLN A 885 -12.50 -6.88 21.67
CA GLN A 885 -12.81 -7.37 23.03
C GLN A 885 -11.57 -7.37 23.95
N ALA A 886 -10.36 -7.56 23.38
CA ALA A 886 -9.12 -7.51 24.14
C ALA A 886 -8.80 -6.12 24.72
N LEU A 887 -9.35 -5.04 24.16
CA LEU A 887 -9.08 -3.66 24.59
C LEU A 887 -9.80 -3.27 25.88
N SER A 888 -10.97 -3.83 26.11
CA SER A 888 -11.66 -3.64 27.40
C SER A 888 -10.84 -4.15 28.58
N LEU A 889 -9.87 -5.05 28.34
CA LEU A 889 -8.99 -5.61 29.36
C LEU A 889 -7.94 -4.60 29.87
N TYR A 890 -7.56 -3.61 29.05
CA TYR A 890 -6.50 -2.64 29.39
C TYR A 890 -7.03 -1.23 29.72
N GLY A 891 -8.34 -1.03 29.72
CA GLY A 891 -8.98 0.20 30.14
C GLY A 891 -8.81 1.41 29.22
N GLN A 892 -8.11 1.29 28.09
CA GLN A 892 -7.97 2.37 27.14
C GLN A 892 -9.27 2.58 26.36
N LYS A 893 -9.89 3.75 26.52
CA LYS A 893 -11.16 4.09 25.88
C LYS A 893 -10.99 4.92 24.62
N ARG A 894 -9.86 5.61 24.49
CA ARG A 894 -9.59 6.56 23.40
C ARG A 894 -8.13 6.52 22.98
N ILE A 895 -7.91 6.72 21.71
CA ILE A 895 -6.61 7.02 21.09
C ILE A 895 -6.55 8.53 20.91
N GLU A 896 -5.43 9.13 21.30
CA GLU A 896 -5.21 10.57 21.22
C GLU A 896 -5.07 11.08 19.79
N SER A 897 -5.29 12.37 19.58
CA SER A 897 -5.02 13.06 18.31
C SER A 897 -3.51 13.21 18.10
N PHE A 898 -3.13 13.35 16.83
CA PHE A 898 -1.76 13.64 16.43
C PHE A 898 -1.73 14.90 15.55
N HIS A 899 -0.80 15.83 15.84
CA HIS A 899 -0.80 17.15 15.19
C HIS A 899 0.63 17.69 14.99
N PRO A 900 1.44 17.05 14.12
CA PRO A 900 2.80 17.49 13.87
C PRO A 900 2.84 18.88 13.21
N VAL A 901 3.83 19.64 13.62
CA VAL A 901 4.17 20.95 13.03
C VAL A 901 5.38 20.78 12.13
N ASN A 902 5.27 21.24 10.89
CA ASN A 902 6.34 21.21 9.90
C ASN A 902 6.79 22.62 9.56
N LEU A 903 8.08 22.81 9.36
CA LEU A 903 8.72 24.06 8.98
C LEU A 903 9.45 23.91 7.66
N PHE A 904 9.24 24.82 6.73
CA PHE A 904 10.02 24.95 5.49
C PHE A 904 10.61 26.36 5.44
N VAL A 905 11.88 26.46 5.04
CA VAL A 905 12.58 27.73 4.76
C VAL A 905 13.46 27.53 3.53
N SER A 906 13.38 28.45 2.58
CA SER A 906 14.29 28.47 1.44
C SER A 906 14.93 29.86 1.26
N TYR A 907 16.10 29.87 0.62
CA TYR A 907 16.85 31.06 0.28
C TYR A 907 17.28 31.02 -1.20
N ASP A 908 16.86 32.00 -1.96
CA ASP A 908 17.31 32.21 -3.33
C ASP A 908 18.73 32.79 -3.34
N LEU A 909 19.66 32.02 -3.90
CA LEU A 909 21.09 32.38 -3.93
C LEU A 909 21.44 33.29 -5.10
N SER A 910 20.51 33.57 -6.03
CA SER A 910 20.74 34.30 -7.28
C SER A 910 21.38 35.69 -7.08
N GLY A 911 21.07 36.35 -5.97
CA GLY A 911 21.63 37.67 -5.62
C GLY A 911 23.06 37.65 -5.06
N LEU A 912 23.62 36.48 -4.70
CA LEU A 912 24.92 36.39 -4.03
C LEU A 912 26.10 36.39 -5.02
N ALA A 913 25.98 35.76 -6.17
CA ALA A 913 27.00 35.72 -7.19
C ALA A 913 26.40 35.28 -8.56
N PRO A 914 26.97 35.71 -9.70
CA PRO A 914 26.43 35.37 -11.02
C PRO A 914 26.35 33.84 -11.32
N TRP A 915 27.27 33.05 -10.76
CA TRP A 915 27.28 31.59 -10.94
C TRP A 915 26.23 30.89 -10.04
N LEU A 916 25.63 31.58 -9.11
CA LEU A 916 24.51 31.14 -8.27
C LEU A 916 23.13 31.57 -8.81
N SER A 917 23.06 32.18 -10.00
CA SER A 917 21.78 32.52 -10.64
C SER A 917 20.90 31.26 -10.67
N GLU A 918 19.59 31.43 -10.40
CA GLU A 918 18.62 30.32 -10.38
C GLU A 918 19.01 29.15 -9.47
N SER A 919 19.72 29.44 -8.38
CA SER A 919 20.07 28.48 -7.34
C SER A 919 19.29 28.76 -6.07
N GLU A 920 18.84 27.70 -5.41
CA GLU A 920 18.09 27.80 -4.16
C GLU A 920 18.59 26.73 -3.18
N ILE A 921 18.74 27.11 -1.92
CA ILE A 921 18.92 26.19 -0.80
C ILE A 921 17.67 26.18 0.05
N SER A 922 17.23 25.01 0.49
CA SER A 922 16.08 24.89 1.39
C SER A 922 16.33 23.93 2.54
N VAL A 923 15.62 24.15 3.64
CA VAL A 923 15.57 23.28 4.80
C VAL A 923 14.11 23.03 5.14
N THR A 924 13.73 21.77 5.19
CA THR A 924 12.43 21.30 5.68
C THR A 924 12.64 20.55 6.98
N MET A 925 11.85 20.82 8.00
CA MET A 925 11.84 20.08 9.25
C MET A 925 10.41 19.59 9.51
N ASN A 926 10.19 18.30 9.32
CA ASN A 926 8.92 17.66 9.61
C ASN A 926 8.87 17.26 11.09
N ASN A 927 7.71 17.42 11.72
CA ASN A 927 7.50 17.11 13.12
C ASN A 927 8.53 17.79 14.05
N VAL A 928 8.55 19.12 14.03
CA VAL A 928 9.54 19.96 14.75
C VAL A 928 9.59 19.63 16.24
N ALA A 929 8.45 19.30 16.85
CA ALA A 929 8.36 18.96 18.28
C ALA A 929 8.87 17.54 18.60
N ASP A 930 9.12 16.70 17.60
CA ASP A 930 9.49 15.28 17.74
C ASP A 930 8.41 14.45 18.45
N ASP A 931 7.15 14.75 18.16
CA ASP A 931 6.01 14.06 18.74
C ASP A 931 5.95 12.61 18.24
N SER A 932 5.72 11.68 19.17
CA SER A 932 5.54 10.26 18.85
C SER A 932 4.11 9.97 18.39
N PRO A 933 3.89 8.98 17.51
CA PRO A 933 2.55 8.54 17.15
C PRO A 933 1.75 8.07 18.38
N PRO A 934 0.41 8.21 18.38
CA PRO A 934 -0.43 7.78 19.49
C PRO A 934 -0.28 6.29 19.80
N ILE A 935 -0.25 5.94 21.08
CA ILE A 935 -0.07 4.58 21.58
C ILE A 935 -1.40 3.84 21.69
N TYR A 936 -1.37 2.56 21.33
CA TYR A 936 -2.48 1.63 21.39
C TYR A 936 -2.14 0.46 22.34
N LEU A 937 -2.67 0.48 23.57
CA LEU A 937 -2.24 -0.40 24.67
C LEU A 937 -2.55 -1.88 24.46
N SER A 938 -3.51 -2.24 23.61
CA SER A 938 -3.84 -3.65 23.35
C SER A 938 -2.81 -4.37 22.49
N GLY A 939 -1.90 -3.64 21.90
CA GLY A 939 -0.76 -4.11 21.13
C GLY A 939 -1.05 -5.30 20.24
N GLY A 940 -1.63 -5.14 19.08
CA GLY A 940 -1.83 -6.32 18.26
C GLY A 940 -2.50 -6.16 16.91
N ALA A 941 -3.29 -5.14 16.72
CA ALA A 941 -4.17 -5.09 15.54
C ALA A 941 -3.72 -4.16 14.42
N GLN A 942 -2.83 -3.23 14.68
CA GLN A 942 -2.41 -2.24 13.67
C GLN A 942 -0.88 -2.14 13.59
N LYS A 943 -0.28 -3.24 13.25
CA LYS A 943 1.16 -3.31 13.06
C LYS A 943 1.56 -2.86 11.67
N PRO A 944 2.59 -2.02 11.53
CA PRO A 944 3.34 -2.09 10.30
C PRO A 944 4.06 -3.42 10.18
N ASN A 945 4.63 -3.98 11.24
CA ASN A 945 5.35 -5.21 11.07
C ASN A 945 5.49 -6.18 12.23
N ASN A 946 5.44 -5.88 13.46
CA ASN A 946 5.61 -6.89 14.53
C ASN A 946 5.33 -6.33 15.93
N GLY A 947 4.07 -6.05 16.23
CA GLY A 947 3.69 -5.89 17.64
C GLY A 947 3.94 -4.53 18.29
N GLY A 948 4.20 -3.49 17.52
CA GLY A 948 4.22 -2.13 18.05
C GLY A 948 2.82 -1.66 18.47
N ALA A 949 2.74 -0.89 19.55
CA ALA A 949 1.49 -0.37 20.08
C ALA A 949 1.25 1.08 19.65
N TYR A 950 1.34 1.38 18.36
CA TYR A 950 1.16 2.74 17.86
C TYR A 950 0.33 2.76 16.57
N ILE A 951 -0.28 3.90 16.29
CA ILE A 951 -1.16 4.10 15.13
C ILE A 951 -0.38 4.81 14.03
N VAL A 952 0.05 4.07 13.01
CA VAL A 952 0.78 4.61 11.85
C VAL A 952 -0.05 5.61 11.06
N ALA A 953 -1.35 5.34 10.89
CA ALA A 953 -2.26 6.24 10.18
C ALA A 953 -2.39 7.63 10.82
N SER A 954 -1.98 7.78 12.08
CA SER A 954 -2.07 9.06 12.79
C SER A 954 -0.78 9.87 12.71
N GLY A 955 0.33 9.33 12.19
CA GLY A 955 1.55 10.12 12.15
C GLY A 955 2.80 9.44 11.63
N SER A 956 3.82 10.24 11.35
CA SER A 956 5.11 9.79 10.88
C SER A 956 5.85 8.99 11.95
N THR A 957 6.38 7.84 11.56
CA THR A 957 7.24 7.01 12.41
C THR A 957 8.69 7.51 12.45
N LEU A 958 9.06 8.48 11.59
CA LEU A 958 10.40 9.03 11.55
C LEU A 958 10.71 9.96 12.74
N GLY A 959 9.68 10.48 13.44
CA GLY A 959 9.87 11.54 14.42
C GLY A 959 10.25 12.84 13.73
N ARG A 960 11.15 13.63 14.35
CA ARG A 960 11.69 14.84 13.72
C ARG A 960 12.60 14.45 12.56
N TYR A 961 12.18 14.84 11.34
CA TYR A 961 12.89 14.56 10.11
C TYR A 961 13.28 15.85 9.41
N THR A 962 14.56 16.08 9.22
CA THR A 962 15.11 17.30 8.61
C THR A 962 15.69 16.99 7.25
N VAL A 963 15.27 17.73 6.21
CA VAL A 963 15.76 17.62 4.85
C VAL A 963 16.43 18.92 4.47
N MET A 964 17.63 18.84 3.91
CA MET A 964 18.33 19.95 3.27
C MET A 964 18.40 19.68 1.78
N SER A 965 18.03 20.68 0.97
CA SER A 965 18.02 20.55 -0.48
C SER A 965 18.75 21.71 -1.15
N LEU A 966 19.47 21.40 -2.22
CA LEU A 966 20.07 22.36 -3.13
C LEU A 966 19.51 22.12 -4.52
N ARG A 967 18.95 23.15 -5.11
CA ARG A 967 18.46 23.18 -6.48
C ARG A 967 19.29 24.16 -7.31
N LYS A 968 19.64 23.76 -8.53
CA LYS A 968 20.27 24.63 -9.53
C LYS A 968 19.57 24.43 -10.87
N GLN A 969 19.24 25.54 -11.53
CA GLN A 969 18.76 25.58 -12.91
C GLN A 969 19.80 26.32 -13.77
N PHE A 970 20.01 25.89 -15.03
CA PHE A 970 20.97 26.42 -15.97
C PHE A 970 20.31 26.78 -17.31
#